data_dc0929799d05da36633ca7a75e9b7ea3
#
_entry.id   dc0929799d05da36633ca7a75e9b7ea3
#
_cell.length_a   1.000
_cell.length_b   1.000
_cell.length_c   1.000
_cell.angle_alpha   90.00
_cell.angle_beta   90.00
_cell.angle_gamma   90.00
#
_symmetry.space_group_name_H-M   'P 1'
#
loop_
_entity.id
_entity.type
_entity.pdbx_description
1 polymer ?
#
loop_
_entity_poly.entity_id
_entity_poly.type
_entity_poly.pdbx_seq_one_letter_code
_entity_poly.pdbx_strand_id
1 'polypeptide(L)'
;MLNKKKIIISIIIVLLFGVFLNYNSEQNIDYNSVRELHKDNLKKSPFKSTKKLNKKERKKLQIPPNAYNDRLWELTMDPILGRPSTENIFLIQEELNKISKIKKPGVPGENPDMAWVPRGPTNIAGRTNGMMFDPNDSTNKKVFAGGVSGGIFVNENIEDAESEWKMVEGVPKNLPISVLTYDPNNFNIFYAGTGEIYTGGDAIGNGLWRSIDAGLTWQNIFGGSSDSEQVFRGQINEISIVSQNNFDPINFLQASFGPNLPGPPMEYLSEEIVIANPLDGCSTLSNSEKIKDKIVLIENGSLDGSDCDYLKKVIEGQTAGAKAVVVYNKNTGDSGWTDDLITMNANDGDTSAVNISSIFIKASAGKKIKELIENEKTTIKISKKTNIANSNSTIVPGMFFINDVVVRDNQGTSEIYVSAGSRLWDIGGNQSTILGSGHDAVYKSIDGVNWSKIELYHPIDNDNDIHNLAVVPMDLELDNDNRLWASSTISPQYRLTGDQWGGNPPKGGGKIYRFNEEGNSATFINSIKVDVSLQAGNTTMQGRRTEMTFTADNQLIVLCIAPEASGGYWRLVPRLYKGSVENWISGNYDELSKPIDQDDGIEDYDFARGQGYYSVSLAAHPTNKNKVYVGGINLFSSNQGGKDWGQLTHSRGRYAQYLHADQHSVIFNKKDPSKILIGNDGGIGYKTVGDLLPRNNKFHTAQYYTVAVAPLGMFDDYTTIVSGFDKLVGSWDSTTEQTVYTKETTINGHTDVFAGGMQDNGTSIQADNNNGFSEGNDFGSGDGAGTMFSQNKNNKYIVYNYVYNNSVRVLNMNNPGNDGRSRWWRISSNDDNEGDFINKQALDSNFGIIYSNAGSGKVRAYYNWDDFAPGSQGEIKDTYLINNLGSNISALTVSPFEIQSSTLYVGNDNGALWKITNAQNPTTQTKEQIRWDEF
;
A
#
# COMPACT_ATOMS: atom_id res chain seq x y z
N MET A 1 53.92 -15.82 -36.34
CA MET A 1 53.16 -15.43 -35.14
C MET A 1 52.14 -14.29 -35.35
N LEU A 2 52.25 -13.45 -36.36
CA LEU A 2 51.30 -12.34 -36.61
C LEU A 2 49.91 -12.79 -37.13
N ASN A 3 49.80 -13.90 -37.82
CA ASN A 3 48.52 -14.34 -38.38
C ASN A 3 47.53 -14.95 -37.36
N LYS A 4 47.99 -15.55 -36.26
CA LYS A 4 47.11 -16.07 -35.22
C LYS A 4 46.42 -14.97 -34.39
N LYS A 5 47.12 -13.85 -34.13
CA LYS A 5 46.52 -12.70 -33.42
C LYS A 5 45.44 -12.00 -34.26
N LYS A 6 45.61 -11.91 -35.58
CA LYS A 6 44.59 -11.31 -36.47
C LYS A 6 43.32 -12.17 -36.55
N ILE A 7 43.47 -13.50 -36.56
CA ILE A 7 42.31 -14.44 -36.57
C ILE A 7 41.56 -14.38 -35.23
N ILE A 8 42.27 -14.33 -34.10
CA ILE A 8 41.63 -14.21 -32.80
C ILE A 8 40.90 -12.88 -32.64
N ILE A 9 41.46 -11.79 -33.10
CA ILE A 9 40.81 -10.45 -33.07
C ILE A 9 39.59 -10.45 -33.99
N SER A 10 39.62 -11.07 -35.16
CA SER A 10 38.47 -11.18 -36.05
C SER A 10 37.35 -12.05 -35.47
N ILE A 11 37.68 -13.13 -34.77
CA ILE A 11 36.68 -13.99 -34.08
C ILE A 11 36.06 -13.24 -32.90
N ILE A 12 36.84 -12.46 -32.13
CA ILE A 12 36.32 -11.64 -31.04
C ILE A 12 35.41 -10.53 -31.59
N ILE A 13 35.78 -9.90 -32.70
CA ILE A 13 34.92 -8.88 -33.35
C ILE A 13 33.63 -9.51 -33.88
N VAL A 14 33.67 -10.70 -34.47
CA VAL A 14 32.45 -11.40 -34.94
C VAL A 14 31.60 -11.86 -33.79
N LEU A 15 32.18 -12.31 -32.68
CA LEU A 15 31.42 -12.64 -31.45
C LEU A 15 30.83 -11.39 -30.79
N LEU A 16 31.58 -10.29 -30.72
CA LEU A 16 31.03 -9.02 -30.22
C LEU A 16 29.95 -8.45 -31.13
N PHE A 17 30.07 -8.62 -32.47
CA PHE A 17 29.05 -8.22 -33.43
C PHE A 17 27.82 -9.13 -33.37
N GLY A 18 28.01 -10.44 -33.12
CA GLY A 18 26.92 -11.39 -32.90
C GLY A 18 26.18 -11.13 -31.57
N VAL A 19 26.89 -10.74 -30.50
CA VAL A 19 26.27 -10.32 -29.24
C VAL A 19 25.59 -8.96 -29.42
N PHE A 20 26.18 -8.02 -30.21
CA PHE A 20 25.57 -6.72 -30.51
C PHE A 20 24.34 -6.86 -31.40
N LEU A 21 24.33 -7.79 -32.36
CA LEU A 21 23.15 -8.09 -33.20
C LEU A 21 22.05 -8.83 -32.41
N ASN A 22 22.42 -9.67 -31.45
CA ASN A 22 21.45 -10.28 -30.54
C ASN A 22 20.91 -9.29 -29.50
N TYR A 23 21.68 -8.27 -29.12
CA TYR A 23 21.23 -7.21 -28.22
C TYR A 23 20.37 -6.15 -28.94
N ASN A 24 20.53 -5.98 -30.23
CA ASN A 24 19.74 -5.11 -31.08
C ASN A 24 18.69 -5.86 -31.94
N SER A 25 18.43 -7.12 -31.69
CA SER A 25 17.14 -7.68 -32.08
C SER A 25 16.10 -6.98 -31.22
N GLU A 26 15.58 -5.87 -31.69
CA GLU A 26 14.24 -5.42 -31.30
C GLU A 26 13.37 -6.66 -31.41
N GLN A 27 13.01 -7.24 -30.25
CA GLN A 27 11.92 -8.20 -30.23
C GLN A 27 10.78 -7.45 -30.87
N ASN A 28 10.34 -7.87 -32.04
CA ASN A 28 9.12 -7.37 -32.65
C ASN A 28 8.00 -7.71 -31.66
N ILE A 29 7.75 -6.75 -30.77
CA ILE A 29 6.68 -6.87 -29.79
C ILE A 29 5.41 -6.90 -30.62
N ASP A 30 4.74 -8.01 -30.65
CA ASP A 30 3.39 -8.10 -31.20
C ASP A 30 2.44 -7.34 -30.26
N TYR A 31 2.27 -6.07 -30.55
CA TYR A 31 1.39 -5.18 -29.78
C TYR A 31 -0.05 -5.71 -29.67
N ASN A 32 -0.53 -6.49 -30.62
CA ASN A 32 -1.86 -7.06 -30.55
C ASN A 32 -1.93 -8.18 -29.48
N SER A 33 -0.94 -9.05 -29.43
CA SER A 33 -0.82 -10.07 -28.37
C SER A 33 -0.69 -9.42 -26.98
N VAL A 34 0.09 -8.36 -26.85
CA VAL A 34 0.22 -7.60 -25.58
C VAL A 34 -1.11 -6.95 -25.19
N ARG A 35 -1.85 -6.38 -26.16
CA ARG A 35 -3.18 -5.80 -25.90
C ARG A 35 -4.21 -6.83 -25.43
N GLU A 36 -4.25 -8.00 -26.05
CA GLU A 36 -5.16 -9.07 -25.63
C GLU A 36 -4.80 -9.56 -24.22
N LEU A 37 -3.52 -9.76 -23.95
CA LEU A 37 -3.03 -10.13 -22.62
C LEU A 37 -3.40 -9.07 -21.57
N HIS A 38 -3.23 -7.79 -21.90
CA HIS A 38 -3.63 -6.68 -21.05
C HIS A 38 -5.14 -6.69 -20.75
N LYS A 39 -5.97 -6.87 -21.78
CA LYS A 39 -7.43 -6.99 -21.60
C LYS A 39 -7.80 -8.14 -20.68
N ASP A 40 -7.13 -9.28 -20.82
CA ASP A 40 -7.40 -10.44 -19.98
C ASP A 40 -6.92 -10.22 -18.54
N ASN A 41 -5.79 -9.57 -18.34
CA ASN A 41 -5.29 -9.20 -17.03
C ASN A 41 -6.18 -8.16 -16.33
N LEU A 42 -6.72 -7.17 -17.06
CA LEU A 42 -7.70 -6.23 -16.52
C LEU A 42 -8.97 -6.93 -15.99
N LYS A 43 -9.40 -8.02 -16.62
CA LYS A 43 -10.54 -8.82 -16.12
C LYS A 43 -10.25 -9.54 -14.80
N LYS A 44 -8.99 -9.76 -14.50
CA LYS A 44 -8.51 -10.48 -13.29
C LYS A 44 -8.18 -9.55 -12.13
N SER A 45 -8.49 -8.25 -12.22
CA SER A 45 -8.24 -7.29 -11.13
C SER A 45 -8.75 -7.85 -9.80
N PRO A 46 -7.90 -7.90 -8.77
CA PRO A 46 -8.26 -8.45 -7.47
C PRO A 46 -9.34 -7.63 -6.73
N PHE A 47 -9.50 -6.36 -7.12
CA PHE A 47 -10.41 -5.42 -6.46
C PHE A 47 -11.84 -5.42 -7.02
N LYS A 48 -12.10 -6.15 -8.12
CA LYS A 48 -13.37 -6.13 -8.84
C LYS A 48 -14.60 -6.46 -7.99
N SER A 49 -14.48 -7.43 -7.09
CA SER A 49 -15.60 -7.91 -6.27
C SER A 49 -16.08 -6.87 -5.27
N THR A 50 -15.21 -5.99 -4.82
CA THR A 50 -15.47 -5.03 -3.73
C THR A 50 -15.52 -3.57 -4.19
N LYS A 51 -15.08 -3.25 -5.41
CA LYS A 51 -15.06 -1.87 -5.92
C LYS A 51 -16.44 -1.21 -6.04
N LYS A 52 -17.50 -1.98 -6.21
CA LYS A 52 -18.87 -1.48 -6.35
C LYS A 52 -19.59 -1.24 -5.02
N LEU A 53 -18.97 -1.61 -3.90
CA LEU A 53 -19.57 -1.43 -2.59
C LEU A 53 -19.65 0.06 -2.23
N ASN A 54 -20.82 0.50 -1.81
CA ASN A 54 -21.00 1.88 -1.34
C ASN A 54 -20.29 2.11 0.02
N LYS A 55 -20.16 3.38 0.44
CA LYS A 55 -19.45 3.75 1.68
C LYS A 55 -20.01 3.02 2.92
N LYS A 56 -21.34 2.85 3.01
CA LYS A 56 -22.01 2.17 4.14
C LYS A 56 -21.66 0.68 4.16
N GLU A 57 -21.67 0.03 3.01
CA GLU A 57 -21.30 -1.39 2.86
C GLU A 57 -19.82 -1.59 3.17
N ARG A 58 -18.92 -0.74 2.64
CA ARG A 58 -17.48 -0.78 2.94
C ARG A 58 -17.20 -0.60 4.43
N LYS A 59 -17.83 0.39 5.08
CA LYS A 59 -17.73 0.57 6.54
C LYS A 59 -18.19 -0.66 7.32
N LYS A 60 -19.31 -1.27 6.91
CA LYS A 60 -19.81 -2.50 7.53
C LYS A 60 -18.83 -3.66 7.38
N LEU A 61 -18.15 -3.76 6.25
CA LEU A 61 -17.17 -4.81 5.95
C LEU A 61 -15.74 -4.41 6.35
N GLN A 62 -15.51 -3.18 6.78
CA GLN A 62 -14.19 -2.63 7.17
C GLN A 62 -13.15 -2.73 6.04
N ILE A 63 -13.59 -2.42 4.81
CA ILE A 63 -12.72 -2.41 3.64
C ILE A 63 -12.38 -0.99 3.20
N PRO A 64 -11.13 -0.77 2.75
CA PRO A 64 -10.71 0.49 2.13
C PRO A 64 -11.48 0.74 0.82
N PRO A 65 -11.37 1.93 0.22
CA PRO A 65 -11.98 2.24 -1.08
C PRO A 65 -11.29 1.48 -2.22
N ASN A 66 -11.63 0.20 -2.39
CA ASN A 66 -11.00 -0.67 -3.39
C ASN A 66 -11.11 -0.17 -4.84
N ALA A 67 -12.01 0.77 -5.11
CA ALA A 67 -12.06 1.42 -6.42
C ALA A 67 -10.81 2.28 -6.70
N TYR A 68 -10.21 2.89 -5.69
CA TYR A 68 -8.91 3.56 -5.82
C TYR A 68 -7.79 2.57 -6.16
N ASN A 69 -7.69 1.49 -5.40
CA ASN A 69 -6.69 0.45 -5.64
C ASN A 69 -6.87 -0.25 -6.99
N ASP A 70 -8.12 -0.49 -7.42
CA ASP A 70 -8.42 -1.03 -8.75
C ASP A 70 -7.95 -0.05 -9.85
N ARG A 71 -8.16 1.24 -9.65
CA ARG A 71 -7.67 2.27 -10.59
C ARG A 71 -6.15 2.35 -10.62
N LEU A 72 -5.50 2.30 -9.47
CA LEU A 72 -4.04 2.28 -9.40
C LEU A 72 -3.46 1.04 -10.10
N TRP A 73 -4.07 -0.12 -9.88
CA TRP A 73 -3.75 -1.35 -10.57
C TRP A 73 -3.85 -1.19 -12.09
N GLU A 74 -4.96 -0.64 -12.60
CA GLU A 74 -5.15 -0.39 -14.03
C GLU A 74 -4.06 0.51 -14.63
N LEU A 75 -3.66 1.56 -13.90
CA LEU A 75 -2.68 2.53 -14.37
C LEU A 75 -1.23 2.03 -14.34
N THR A 76 -0.91 1.15 -13.40
CA THR A 76 0.48 0.74 -13.11
C THR A 76 0.76 -0.71 -13.48
N MET A 77 -0.24 -1.47 -13.91
CA MET A 77 -0.09 -2.87 -14.27
C MET A 77 0.80 -3.03 -15.50
N ASP A 78 1.87 -3.78 -15.35
CA ASP A 78 2.64 -4.28 -16.48
C ASP A 78 1.79 -5.29 -17.26
N PRO A 79 1.52 -5.07 -18.56
CA PRO A 79 0.64 -5.94 -19.33
C PRO A 79 1.15 -7.37 -19.49
N ILE A 80 2.45 -7.60 -19.40
CA ILE A 80 3.07 -8.92 -19.48
C ILE A 80 3.00 -9.64 -18.15
N LEU A 81 3.35 -8.94 -17.05
CA LEU A 81 3.33 -9.51 -15.71
C LEU A 81 1.90 -9.66 -15.16
N GLY A 82 0.94 -8.89 -15.66
CA GLY A 82 -0.44 -8.84 -15.15
C GLY A 82 -0.57 -8.23 -13.76
N ARG A 83 0.44 -7.48 -13.31
CA ARG A 83 0.52 -6.76 -12.04
C ARG A 83 1.45 -5.54 -12.15
N PRO A 84 1.38 -4.59 -11.22
CA PRO A 84 2.41 -3.56 -11.12
C PRO A 84 3.81 -4.16 -10.88
N SER A 85 4.82 -3.67 -11.59
CA SER A 85 6.23 -4.05 -11.39
C SER A 85 6.90 -3.07 -10.41
N THR A 86 6.43 -3.05 -9.20
CA THR A 86 6.80 -2.08 -8.17
C THR A 86 8.27 -2.21 -7.73
N GLU A 87 8.83 -3.40 -7.85
CA GLU A 87 10.25 -3.68 -7.61
C GLU A 87 11.21 -2.90 -8.52
N ASN A 88 10.71 -2.42 -9.66
CA ASN A 88 11.51 -1.69 -10.65
C ASN A 88 11.45 -0.16 -10.48
N ILE A 89 10.61 0.38 -9.62
CA ILE A 89 10.41 1.84 -9.49
C ILE A 89 11.72 2.57 -9.21
N PHE A 90 12.50 2.10 -8.25
CA PHE A 90 13.75 2.76 -7.87
C PHE A 90 14.86 2.57 -8.91
N LEU A 91 14.90 1.41 -9.57
CA LEU A 91 15.83 1.16 -10.69
C LEU A 91 15.54 2.09 -11.87
N ILE A 92 14.27 2.26 -12.23
CA ILE A 92 13.85 3.17 -13.29
C ILE A 92 14.19 4.61 -12.93
N GLN A 93 13.96 5.01 -11.69
CA GLN A 93 14.28 6.36 -11.21
C GLN A 93 15.79 6.63 -11.24
N GLU A 94 16.60 5.65 -10.88
CA GLU A 94 18.08 5.76 -10.96
C GLU A 94 18.55 5.93 -12.40
N GLU A 95 17.97 5.18 -13.36
CA GLU A 95 18.25 5.34 -14.78
C GLU A 95 17.81 6.70 -15.32
N LEU A 96 16.62 7.18 -14.94
CA LEU A 96 16.16 8.52 -15.30
C LEU A 96 17.08 9.61 -14.76
N ASN A 97 17.57 9.46 -13.53
CA ASN A 97 18.56 10.38 -12.93
C ASN A 97 19.91 10.34 -13.67
N LYS A 98 20.36 9.18 -14.14
CA LYS A 98 21.56 9.07 -14.99
C LYS A 98 21.36 9.77 -16.33
N ILE A 99 20.23 9.54 -16.99
CA ILE A 99 19.88 10.14 -18.28
C ILE A 99 19.75 11.66 -18.15
N SER A 100 19.13 12.17 -17.09
CA SER A 100 18.95 13.61 -16.86
C SER A 100 20.27 14.38 -16.70
N LYS A 101 21.33 13.70 -16.23
CA LYS A 101 22.68 14.28 -16.10
C LYS A 101 23.46 14.33 -17.42
N ILE A 102 22.99 13.60 -18.44
CA ILE A 102 23.62 13.62 -19.76
C ILE A 102 23.06 14.85 -20.51
N LYS A 103 23.89 15.90 -20.65
CA LYS A 103 23.54 17.03 -21.52
C LYS A 103 23.40 16.52 -22.97
N LYS A 104 22.18 16.34 -23.44
CA LYS A 104 21.95 16.12 -24.87
C LYS A 104 22.18 17.43 -25.62
N PRO A 105 22.82 17.42 -26.78
CA PRO A 105 22.81 18.59 -27.68
C PRO A 105 21.33 18.82 -28.06
N GLY A 106 20.85 20.05 -27.84
CA GLY A 106 19.45 20.40 -28.12
C GLY A 106 19.07 20.08 -29.56
N VAL A 107 17.97 19.39 -29.75
CA VAL A 107 17.34 19.22 -31.07
C VAL A 107 16.72 20.56 -31.44
N PRO A 108 16.80 21.03 -32.70
CA PRO A 108 16.13 22.27 -33.11
C PRO A 108 14.64 22.20 -32.78
N GLY A 109 14.17 23.11 -31.92
CA GLY A 109 12.80 23.14 -31.43
C GLY A 109 12.59 22.59 -29.97
N GLU A 110 13.57 21.90 -29.37
CA GLU A 110 13.57 21.68 -27.94
C GLU A 110 14.02 22.95 -27.21
N ASN A 111 13.25 23.37 -26.23
CA ASN A 111 13.69 24.38 -25.28
C ASN A 111 14.46 23.65 -24.15
N PRO A 112 15.80 23.68 -24.12
CA PRO A 112 16.57 22.95 -23.11
C PRO A 112 16.45 23.53 -21.70
N ASP A 113 15.81 24.69 -21.55
CA ASP A 113 15.69 25.43 -20.30
C ASP A 113 14.29 25.33 -19.66
N MET A 114 13.44 24.40 -20.07
CA MET A 114 12.19 24.11 -19.37
C MET A 114 12.46 23.43 -18.02
N ALA A 115 12.84 24.26 -17.05
CA ALA A 115 12.93 23.82 -15.67
C ALA A 115 11.50 23.65 -15.09
N TRP A 116 11.25 22.53 -14.44
CA TRP A 116 10.05 22.35 -13.62
C TRP A 116 10.11 23.32 -12.44
N VAL A 117 9.12 24.18 -12.31
CA VAL A 117 9.00 25.12 -11.20
C VAL A 117 7.88 24.68 -10.30
N PRO A 118 8.15 24.35 -9.01
CA PRO A 118 7.09 24.05 -8.05
C PRO A 118 6.18 25.25 -7.85
N ARG A 119 4.86 25.00 -7.78
CA ARG A 119 3.84 26.05 -7.58
C ARG A 119 3.13 25.98 -6.24
N GLY A 120 3.54 25.12 -5.36
CA GLY A 120 2.90 24.92 -4.05
C GLY A 120 1.87 23.78 -4.06
N PRO A 121 0.95 23.73 -3.09
CA PRO A 121 0.73 24.69 -2.01
C PRO A 121 1.84 24.72 -0.97
N THR A 122 2.06 25.87 -0.34
CA THR A 122 3.07 25.97 0.73
C THR A 122 2.56 25.54 2.10
N ASN A 123 1.26 25.54 2.31
CA ASN A 123 0.60 25.37 3.62
C ASN A 123 -0.20 24.07 3.74
N ILE A 124 -0.36 23.31 2.65
CA ILE A 124 -1.05 22.01 2.63
C ILE A 124 -0.01 20.93 2.37
N ALA A 125 0.03 19.94 3.25
CA ALA A 125 0.93 18.81 3.15
C ALA A 125 0.15 17.51 3.06
N GLY A 126 0.83 16.40 2.89
CA GLY A 126 0.26 15.06 2.83
C GLY A 126 0.71 14.19 4.00
N ARG A 127 0.37 12.90 3.93
CA ARG A 127 0.62 11.89 4.96
C ARG A 127 2.07 11.88 5.44
N THR A 128 2.22 11.90 6.78
CA THR A 128 3.51 11.97 7.46
C THR A 128 3.57 10.95 8.60
N ASN A 129 4.58 10.06 8.57
CA ASN A 129 4.83 9.06 9.60
C ASN A 129 6.16 9.28 10.32
N GLY A 130 7.26 9.27 9.59
CA GLY A 130 8.61 9.39 10.17
C GLY A 130 8.93 10.82 10.57
N MET A 131 9.20 11.05 11.86
CA MET A 131 9.59 12.36 12.37
C MET A 131 10.63 12.24 13.48
N MET A 132 11.47 13.24 13.63
CA MET A 132 12.53 13.23 14.64
C MET A 132 12.97 14.65 14.99
N PHE A 133 13.16 14.95 16.28
CA PHE A 133 13.91 16.12 16.69
C PHE A 133 15.40 15.88 16.48
N ASP A 134 16.12 16.87 15.98
CA ASP A 134 17.59 16.76 15.81
C ASP A 134 18.27 16.66 17.19
N PRO A 135 18.94 15.56 17.51
CA PRO A 135 19.62 15.41 18.79
C PRO A 135 20.82 16.34 18.96
N ASN A 136 21.36 16.91 17.87
CA ASN A 136 22.44 17.88 17.91
C ASN A 136 21.98 19.30 18.20
N ASP A 137 20.71 19.62 18.01
CA ASP A 137 20.17 20.93 18.28
C ASP A 137 20.00 21.17 19.80
N SER A 138 20.78 22.05 20.37
CA SER A 138 20.69 22.44 21.78
C SER A 138 19.45 23.30 22.10
N THR A 139 18.81 23.85 21.06
CA THR A 139 17.59 24.70 21.20
C THR A 139 16.31 23.86 21.16
N ASN A 140 16.40 22.59 20.77
CA ASN A 140 15.29 21.67 20.62
C ASN A 140 14.20 22.16 19.64
N LYS A 141 14.59 22.80 18.54
CA LYS A 141 13.70 23.40 17.55
C LYS A 141 13.84 22.77 16.17
N LYS A 142 15.03 22.26 15.85
CA LYS A 142 15.30 21.65 14.57
C LYS A 142 14.71 20.23 14.51
N VAL A 143 13.99 19.94 13.42
CA VAL A 143 13.28 18.68 13.21
C VAL A 143 13.48 18.15 11.79
N PHE A 144 13.48 16.82 11.67
CA PHE A 144 13.41 16.11 10.40
C PHE A 144 12.06 15.41 10.30
N ALA A 145 11.50 15.36 9.09
CA ALA A 145 10.26 14.64 8.81
C ALA A 145 10.28 14.02 7.43
N GLY A 146 9.61 12.89 7.29
CA GLY A 146 9.47 12.16 6.04
C GLY A 146 8.01 12.02 5.63
N GLY A 147 7.72 12.42 4.39
CA GLY A 147 6.41 12.21 3.79
C GLY A 147 6.26 10.79 3.24
N VAL A 148 5.04 10.26 3.27
CA VAL A 148 4.72 8.99 2.60
C VAL A 148 4.71 9.16 1.08
N SER A 149 4.38 10.34 0.57
CA SER A 149 4.54 10.70 -0.86
C SER A 149 5.97 11.03 -1.27
N GLY A 150 6.89 11.04 -0.32
CA GLY A 150 8.31 10.96 -0.59
C GLY A 150 9.21 12.03 -0.03
N GLY A 151 10.43 11.58 0.25
CA GLY A 151 11.56 12.40 0.66
C GLY A 151 11.62 12.71 2.16
N ILE A 152 12.81 13.15 2.56
CA ILE A 152 13.08 13.65 3.91
C ILE A 152 13.22 15.17 3.83
N PHE A 153 12.64 15.87 4.79
CA PHE A 153 12.69 17.31 4.93
C PHE A 153 13.26 17.70 6.28
N VAL A 154 13.84 18.88 6.34
CA VAL A 154 14.35 19.49 7.57
C VAL A 154 13.70 20.86 7.78
N ASN A 155 13.31 21.16 9.03
CA ASN A 155 12.88 22.47 9.49
C ASN A 155 13.82 22.93 10.60
N GLU A 156 14.40 24.11 10.46
CA GLU A 156 15.41 24.61 11.39
C GLU A 156 14.79 25.20 12.68
N ASN A 157 13.50 25.56 12.66
CA ASN A 157 12.79 26.09 13.82
C ASN A 157 11.29 25.78 13.79
N ILE A 158 10.90 24.61 14.27
CA ILE A 158 9.50 24.17 14.30
C ILE A 158 8.57 25.04 15.16
N GLU A 159 9.11 25.86 16.06
CA GLU A 159 8.32 26.77 16.88
C GLU A 159 7.80 27.95 16.06
N ASP A 160 8.53 28.35 15.03
CA ASP A 160 8.15 29.42 14.12
C ASP A 160 7.24 28.89 13.01
N ALA A 161 6.04 29.41 12.90
CA ALA A 161 5.08 29.03 11.88
C ALA A 161 5.56 29.36 10.45
N GLU A 162 6.38 30.39 10.31
CA GLU A 162 6.94 30.84 9.04
C GLU A 162 8.22 30.07 8.64
N SER A 163 8.77 29.26 9.54
CA SER A 163 9.94 28.43 9.22
C SER A 163 9.63 27.43 8.12
N GLU A 164 10.44 27.46 7.07
CA GLU A 164 10.24 26.65 5.88
C GLU A 164 10.85 25.25 6.03
N TRP A 165 10.13 24.25 5.55
CA TRP A 165 10.70 22.93 5.32
C TRP A 165 11.54 22.91 4.06
N LYS A 166 12.70 22.29 4.14
CA LYS A 166 13.64 22.10 3.02
C LYS A 166 13.85 20.61 2.79
N MET A 167 13.69 20.17 1.54
CA MET A 167 13.97 18.79 1.18
C MET A 167 15.46 18.50 1.32
N VAL A 168 15.79 17.37 1.93
CA VAL A 168 17.17 16.88 2.07
C VAL A 168 17.60 16.25 0.74
N GLU A 169 18.83 16.51 0.32
CA GLU A 169 19.39 15.91 -0.89
C GLU A 169 19.94 14.50 -0.62
N GLY A 170 20.03 13.69 -1.70
CA GLY A 170 20.61 12.34 -1.63
C GLY A 170 19.59 11.23 -1.31
N VAL A 171 18.35 11.59 -0.98
CA VAL A 171 17.24 10.64 -0.84
C VAL A 171 16.36 10.68 -2.09
N PRO A 172 15.88 9.54 -2.62
CA PRO A 172 14.87 9.56 -3.69
C PRO A 172 13.65 10.38 -3.29
N LYS A 173 13.24 11.31 -4.16
CA LYS A 173 12.19 12.29 -3.85
C LYS A 173 10.79 11.67 -3.66
N ASN A 174 10.60 10.44 -4.09
CA ASN A 174 9.35 9.68 -3.95
C ASN A 174 9.49 8.51 -2.96
N LEU A 175 10.55 8.46 -2.15
CA LEU A 175 10.77 7.40 -1.18
C LEU A 175 9.87 7.60 0.05
N PRO A 176 8.88 6.72 0.30
CA PRO A 176 8.04 6.80 1.49
C PRO A 176 8.86 6.57 2.76
N ILE A 177 8.76 7.46 3.71
CA ILE A 177 9.47 7.36 4.99
C ILE A 177 8.50 6.91 6.08
N SER A 178 8.73 5.74 6.66
CA SER A 178 7.93 5.17 7.74
C SER A 178 8.40 5.61 9.13
N VAL A 179 9.71 5.70 9.34
CA VAL A 179 10.30 6.02 10.64
C VAL A 179 11.60 6.81 10.46
N LEU A 180 11.88 7.71 11.40
CA LEU A 180 13.17 8.41 11.54
C LEU A 180 13.67 8.25 12.97
N THR A 181 14.94 7.88 13.13
CA THR A 181 15.59 7.76 14.44
C THR A 181 17.08 8.07 14.35
N TYR A 182 17.76 8.11 15.50
CA TYR A 182 19.19 8.41 15.56
C TYR A 182 19.92 7.43 16.50
N ASP A 183 21.23 7.36 16.34
CA ASP A 183 22.11 6.58 17.19
C ASP A 183 22.35 7.30 18.53
N PRO A 184 21.98 6.69 19.68
CA PRO A 184 22.16 7.31 21.00
C PRO A 184 23.62 7.53 21.39
N ASN A 185 24.59 6.80 20.80
CA ASN A 185 26.01 6.92 21.06
C ASN A 185 26.72 7.88 20.09
N ASN A 186 26.08 8.22 18.95
CA ASN A 186 26.62 9.13 17.97
C ASN A 186 25.51 9.94 17.29
N PHE A 187 25.23 11.12 17.76
CA PHE A 187 24.17 11.98 17.27
C PHE A 187 24.36 12.49 15.82
N ASN A 188 25.46 12.16 15.14
CA ASN A 188 25.61 12.41 13.72
C ASN A 188 25.06 11.26 12.86
N ILE A 189 24.72 10.12 13.44
CA ILE A 189 24.19 8.97 12.72
C ILE A 189 22.67 8.93 12.84
N PHE A 190 21.99 9.05 11.69
CA PHE A 190 20.54 8.95 11.60
C PHE A 190 20.13 7.74 10.75
N TYR A 191 18.95 7.21 10.99
CA TYR A 191 18.36 6.11 10.25
C TYR A 191 16.96 6.48 9.77
N ALA A 192 16.63 6.05 8.56
CA ALA A 192 15.31 6.18 7.97
C ALA A 192 14.81 4.82 7.48
N GLY A 193 13.76 4.33 8.08
CA GLY A 193 12.98 3.21 7.58
C GLY A 193 12.03 3.68 6.48
N THR A 194 11.76 2.81 5.49
CA THR A 194 10.99 3.18 4.31
C THR A 194 9.89 2.20 3.98
N GLY A 195 8.84 2.68 3.29
CA GLY A 195 7.65 1.92 2.94
C GLY A 195 6.58 1.92 4.02
N GLU A 196 5.32 1.89 3.61
CA GLU A 196 4.18 1.88 4.53
C GLU A 196 3.34 0.61 4.33
N ILE A 197 3.31 -0.24 5.35
CA ILE A 197 2.65 -1.56 5.28
C ILE A 197 1.12 -1.47 5.37
N TYR A 198 0.55 -0.35 5.84
CA TYR A 198 -0.90 -0.21 6.10
C TYR A 198 -1.73 0.02 4.85
N THR A 199 -1.13 0.61 3.82
CA THR A 199 -1.77 0.84 2.54
C THR A 199 -1.77 -0.41 1.67
N GLY A 200 -2.45 -0.38 0.53
CA GLY A 200 -2.61 -1.56 -0.33
C GLY A 200 -1.35 -2.00 -1.08
N GLY A 201 -0.16 -1.50 -0.70
CA GLY A 201 1.11 -1.77 -1.38
C GLY A 201 1.54 -0.66 -2.35
N ASP A 202 0.89 0.48 -2.30
CA ASP A 202 1.17 1.67 -3.12
C ASP A 202 2.31 2.54 -2.56
N ALA A 203 2.59 2.45 -1.26
CA ALA A 203 3.68 3.18 -0.60
C ALA A 203 4.92 2.29 -0.40
N ILE A 204 5.53 1.86 -1.50
CA ILE A 204 6.67 0.94 -1.50
C ILE A 204 7.96 1.67 -1.16
N GLY A 205 8.66 1.16 -0.14
CA GLY A 205 9.96 1.64 0.28
C GLY A 205 11.12 0.95 -0.42
N ASN A 206 12.32 1.31 0.00
CA ASN A 206 13.58 0.78 -0.49
C ASN A 206 14.54 0.49 0.66
N GLY A 207 14.10 -0.31 1.63
CA GLY A 207 14.90 -0.74 2.77
C GLY A 207 15.23 0.36 3.78
N LEU A 208 16.37 0.20 4.45
CA LEU A 208 16.88 1.10 5.49
C LEU A 208 17.95 2.04 4.94
N TRP A 209 17.80 3.33 5.23
CA TRP A 209 18.75 4.38 4.87
C TRP A 209 19.46 4.93 6.08
N ARG A 210 20.73 5.32 5.93
CA ARG A 210 21.57 5.89 6.99
C ARG A 210 22.25 7.19 6.55
N SER A 211 22.25 8.18 7.43
CA SER A 211 23.14 9.34 7.39
C SER A 211 24.24 9.17 8.44
N ILE A 212 25.43 9.68 8.16
CA ILE A 212 26.56 9.73 9.11
C ILE A 212 27.05 11.16 9.38
N ASP A 213 26.33 12.15 8.88
CA ASP A 213 26.65 13.58 8.90
C ASP A 213 25.45 14.44 9.36
N ALA A 214 24.70 13.95 10.34
CA ALA A 214 23.54 14.63 10.93
C ALA A 214 22.44 14.97 9.90
N GLY A 215 22.19 14.06 8.95
CA GLY A 215 21.07 14.18 8.00
C GLY A 215 21.39 14.97 6.74
N LEU A 216 22.65 15.35 6.49
CA LEU A 216 23.04 16.08 5.27
C LEU A 216 23.08 15.18 4.04
N THR A 217 23.64 13.97 4.19
CA THR A 217 23.66 12.97 3.12
C THR A 217 23.15 11.63 3.62
N TRP A 218 22.55 10.84 2.70
CA TRP A 218 21.91 9.57 3.02
C TRP A 218 22.31 8.49 2.04
N GLN A 219 22.42 7.27 2.54
CA GLN A 219 22.74 6.08 1.76
C GLN A 219 21.85 4.91 2.20
N ASN A 220 21.34 4.14 1.23
CA ASN A 220 20.75 2.83 1.52
C ASN A 220 21.83 1.89 2.06
N ILE A 221 21.57 1.25 3.20
CA ILE A 221 22.52 0.35 3.86
C ILE A 221 22.01 -1.08 4.00
N PHE A 222 20.69 -1.28 3.85
CA PHE A 222 20.10 -2.60 4.06
C PHE A 222 18.75 -2.73 3.36
N GLY A 223 18.56 -3.82 2.62
CA GLY A 223 17.28 -4.12 1.95
C GLY A 223 17.06 -3.32 0.66
N GLY A 224 15.81 -3.25 0.23
CA GLY A 224 15.42 -2.65 -1.04
C GLY A 224 15.43 -3.63 -2.21
N SER A 225 15.30 -3.10 -3.44
CA SER A 225 15.25 -3.89 -4.68
C SER A 225 16.59 -4.03 -5.42
N SER A 226 17.55 -3.18 -5.07
CA SER A 226 18.79 -3.01 -5.85
C SER A 226 19.92 -3.98 -5.49
N ASP A 227 19.81 -4.68 -4.37
CA ASP A 227 20.87 -5.58 -3.92
C ASP A 227 20.43 -7.04 -4.14
N SER A 228 20.92 -7.63 -5.23
CA SER A 228 20.58 -9.01 -5.61
C SER A 228 21.10 -10.06 -4.61
N GLU A 229 22.11 -9.74 -3.80
CA GLU A 229 22.62 -10.65 -2.77
C GLU A 229 21.81 -10.54 -1.47
N GLN A 230 21.15 -9.40 -1.20
CA GLN A 230 20.28 -9.20 -0.04
C GLN A 230 18.79 -9.41 -0.34
N VAL A 231 18.40 -9.54 -1.59
CA VAL A 231 17.06 -9.94 -1.98
C VAL A 231 16.89 -11.42 -1.65
N PHE A 232 16.32 -11.70 -0.51
CA PHE A 232 15.82 -13.04 -0.23
C PHE A 232 14.61 -13.25 -1.15
N ARG A 233 14.78 -14.02 -2.19
CA ARG A 233 13.67 -14.45 -3.03
C ARG A 233 12.61 -15.05 -2.13
N GLY A 234 11.41 -14.55 -2.18
CA GLY A 234 10.27 -15.18 -1.51
C GLY A 234 10.27 -16.65 -1.90
N GLN A 235 10.45 -17.51 -0.90
CA GLN A 235 10.77 -18.89 -1.20
C GLN A 235 9.46 -19.64 -1.33
N ILE A 236 9.10 -19.89 -2.55
CA ILE A 236 8.10 -20.88 -2.93
C ILE A 236 8.65 -22.26 -2.55
N ASN A 237 7.78 -23.17 -2.17
CA ASN A 237 8.12 -24.59 -2.09
C ASN A 237 8.75 -25.02 -3.41
N GLU A 238 9.99 -25.42 -3.41
CA GLU A 238 10.72 -25.69 -4.66
C GLU A 238 11.51 -27.01 -4.61
N ILE A 239 11.56 -27.65 -5.77
CA ILE A 239 12.46 -28.76 -6.04
C ILE A 239 13.66 -28.23 -6.80
N SER A 240 14.85 -28.53 -6.34
CA SER A 240 16.10 -28.34 -7.08
C SER A 240 16.73 -29.69 -7.43
N ILE A 241 17.39 -29.76 -8.61
CA ILE A 241 18.13 -30.93 -9.03
C ILE A 241 19.56 -30.80 -8.50
N VAL A 242 19.98 -31.73 -7.64
CA VAL A 242 21.28 -31.63 -6.94
C VAL A 242 22.46 -31.73 -7.90
N SER A 243 22.30 -32.53 -8.98
CA SER A 243 23.36 -32.75 -9.97
C SER A 243 23.51 -31.67 -11.03
N GLN A 244 22.58 -30.69 -11.08
CA GLN A 244 22.53 -29.65 -12.13
C GLN A 244 22.30 -28.25 -11.56
N ASN A 245 23.40 -27.52 -11.36
CA ASN A 245 23.35 -26.13 -10.80
C ASN A 245 22.62 -25.10 -11.68
N ASN A 246 22.35 -25.41 -12.94
CA ASN A 246 21.69 -24.54 -13.91
C ASN A 246 20.22 -24.95 -14.21
N PHE A 247 19.67 -25.85 -13.42
CA PHE A 247 18.26 -26.24 -13.58
C PHE A 247 17.37 -25.25 -12.81
N ASP A 248 16.37 -24.69 -13.50
CA ASP A 248 15.43 -23.77 -12.87
C ASP A 248 14.65 -24.48 -11.75
N PRO A 249 14.54 -23.89 -10.56
CA PRO A 249 13.77 -24.47 -9.47
C PRO A 249 12.32 -24.75 -9.87
N ILE A 250 11.82 -25.93 -9.51
CA ILE A 250 10.45 -26.38 -9.81
C ILE A 250 9.55 -26.10 -8.62
N ASN A 251 8.51 -25.31 -8.83
CA ASN A 251 7.50 -25.02 -7.82
C ASN A 251 6.57 -26.23 -7.62
N PHE A 252 6.13 -26.44 -6.37
CA PHE A 252 5.19 -27.51 -6.04
C PHE A 252 4.13 -27.06 -5.03
N LEU A 253 3.02 -27.81 -4.98
CA LEU A 253 2.04 -27.78 -3.90
C LEU A 253 2.08 -29.05 -3.09
N GLN A 254 1.97 -28.94 -1.78
CA GLN A 254 1.83 -30.10 -0.91
C GLN A 254 0.39 -30.60 -0.90
N ALA A 255 0.17 -31.90 -0.77
CA ALA A 255 -1.17 -32.46 -0.60
C ALA A 255 -1.83 -31.95 0.68
N SER A 256 -3.16 -31.88 0.67
CA SER A 256 -3.96 -31.53 1.86
C SER A 256 -4.04 -32.66 2.90
N PHE A 257 -3.43 -33.79 2.63
CA PHE A 257 -3.43 -34.99 3.48
C PHE A 257 -2.03 -35.58 3.62
N GLY A 258 -1.85 -36.44 4.64
CA GLY A 258 -0.56 -37.00 5.02
C GLY A 258 0.35 -36.02 5.78
N PRO A 259 1.52 -36.46 6.26
CA PRO A 259 2.42 -35.63 7.05
C PRO A 259 3.03 -34.51 6.21
N ASN A 260 3.29 -33.40 6.87
CA ASN A 260 4.02 -32.29 6.29
C ASN A 260 5.47 -32.67 5.93
N LEU A 261 6.02 -32.04 4.89
CA LEU A 261 7.46 -32.12 4.64
C LEU A 261 8.24 -31.64 5.86
N PRO A 262 9.46 -32.19 6.07
CA PRO A 262 10.31 -31.72 7.15
C PRO A 262 10.48 -30.20 7.16
N GLY A 263 10.28 -29.59 8.32
CA GLY A 263 10.54 -28.17 8.57
C GLY A 263 11.84 -27.98 9.37
N PRO A 264 12.18 -26.74 9.79
CA PRO A 264 13.36 -26.48 10.58
C PRO A 264 13.42 -27.40 11.81
N PRO A 265 14.60 -27.95 12.21
CA PRO A 265 15.94 -27.70 11.66
C PRO A 265 16.26 -28.45 10.35
N MET A 266 15.39 -29.33 9.86
CA MET A 266 15.57 -30.00 8.56
C MET A 266 14.76 -29.28 7.49
N GLU A 267 15.41 -28.38 6.76
CA GLU A 267 14.76 -27.53 5.77
C GLU A 267 14.47 -28.22 4.43
N TYR A 268 14.85 -29.50 4.28
CA TYR A 268 14.71 -30.21 3.00
C TYR A 268 14.74 -31.72 3.13
N LEU A 269 14.12 -32.38 2.14
CA LEU A 269 14.31 -33.80 1.86
C LEU A 269 15.18 -33.93 0.60
N SER A 270 16.35 -34.58 0.68
CA SER A 270 17.23 -34.78 -0.46
C SER A 270 17.42 -36.28 -0.71
N GLU A 271 16.85 -36.78 -1.78
CA GLU A 271 16.92 -38.23 -2.14
C GLU A 271 16.90 -38.43 -3.64
N GLU A 272 17.33 -39.61 -4.06
CA GLU A 272 17.17 -40.08 -5.44
C GLU A 272 15.68 -40.18 -5.77
N ILE A 273 15.29 -39.73 -6.98
CA ILE A 273 13.93 -39.84 -7.49
C ILE A 273 13.86 -40.93 -8.55
N VAL A 274 12.82 -41.78 -8.50
CA VAL A 274 12.60 -42.94 -9.42
C VAL A 274 11.19 -42.86 -10.00
N ILE A 275 11.04 -43.34 -11.25
CA ILE A 275 9.74 -43.41 -11.94
C ILE A 275 8.96 -44.62 -11.41
N ALA A 276 7.67 -44.42 -11.12
CA ALA A 276 6.74 -45.48 -10.77
C ALA A 276 6.50 -46.45 -11.95
N ASN A 277 6.27 -47.74 -11.66
CA ASN A 277 5.83 -48.70 -12.66
C ASN A 277 4.69 -49.57 -12.10
N PRO A 278 3.43 -49.43 -12.57
CA PRO A 278 3.00 -48.52 -13.64
C PRO A 278 3.14 -47.04 -13.27
N LEU A 279 3.31 -46.20 -14.31
CA LEU A 279 3.61 -44.78 -14.16
C LEU A 279 2.48 -43.97 -13.47
N ASP A 280 1.23 -44.38 -13.66
CA ASP A 280 0.04 -43.75 -13.11
C ASP A 280 -0.17 -44.02 -11.60
N GLY A 281 0.52 -45.02 -11.04
CA GLY A 281 0.39 -45.37 -9.64
C GLY A 281 -1.02 -45.83 -9.21
N CYS A 282 -1.86 -46.29 -10.14
CA CYS A 282 -3.21 -46.73 -9.86
C CYS A 282 -3.33 -48.22 -9.45
N SER A 283 -2.25 -48.96 -9.56
CA SER A 283 -2.13 -50.34 -9.09
C SER A 283 -0.77 -50.55 -8.40
N THR A 284 -0.61 -51.71 -7.77
CA THR A 284 0.61 -52.05 -7.03
C THR A 284 1.86 -51.90 -7.90
N LEU A 285 2.81 -51.11 -7.38
CA LEU A 285 4.04 -50.75 -8.09
C LEU A 285 4.99 -51.94 -8.18
N SER A 286 5.25 -52.41 -9.41
CA SER A 286 6.08 -53.62 -9.71
C SER A 286 7.59 -53.38 -9.45
N ASN A 287 8.02 -52.12 -9.27
CA ASN A 287 9.42 -51.74 -9.08
C ASN A 287 9.73 -51.26 -7.65
N SER A 288 9.03 -51.82 -6.65
CA SER A 288 9.18 -51.44 -5.23
C SER A 288 10.62 -51.48 -4.71
N GLU A 289 11.42 -52.45 -5.14
CA GLU A 289 12.84 -52.57 -4.78
C GLU A 289 13.70 -51.37 -5.24
N LYS A 290 13.30 -50.69 -6.35
CA LYS A 290 13.98 -49.48 -6.83
C LYS A 290 13.47 -48.24 -6.12
N ILE A 291 12.23 -48.26 -5.62
CA ILE A 291 11.54 -47.11 -4.95
C ILE A 291 11.93 -47.05 -3.49
N LYS A 292 12.20 -48.16 -2.83
CA LYS A 292 12.49 -48.24 -1.41
C LYS A 292 13.53 -47.22 -0.99
N ASP A 293 13.21 -46.44 0.07
CA ASP A 293 14.00 -45.37 0.65
C ASP A 293 14.31 -44.19 -0.30
N LYS A 294 13.54 -44.01 -1.41
CA LYS A 294 13.70 -42.93 -2.38
C LYS A 294 12.40 -42.13 -2.54
N ILE A 295 12.45 -41.16 -3.42
CA ILE A 295 11.27 -40.41 -3.86
C ILE A 295 10.71 -41.08 -5.12
N VAL A 296 9.38 -41.24 -5.22
CA VAL A 296 8.75 -41.80 -6.42
C VAL A 296 8.03 -40.71 -7.21
N LEU A 297 8.22 -40.69 -8.54
CA LEU A 297 7.54 -39.83 -9.50
C LEU A 297 6.35 -40.60 -10.12
N ILE A 298 5.14 -40.03 -10.01
CA ILE A 298 3.89 -40.59 -10.49
C ILE A 298 3.22 -39.62 -11.45
N GLU A 299 2.70 -40.13 -12.59
CA GLU A 299 1.89 -39.35 -13.52
C GLU A 299 0.41 -39.35 -13.10
N ASN A 300 -0.24 -38.20 -13.04
CA ASN A 300 -1.67 -38.12 -12.79
C ASN A 300 -2.48 -38.45 -14.06
N GLY A 301 -3.49 -39.33 -13.93
CA GLY A 301 -4.27 -39.88 -15.02
C GLY A 301 -3.97 -41.39 -15.20
N SER A 302 -5.00 -42.18 -15.52
CA SER A 302 -4.85 -43.63 -15.73
C SER A 302 -4.35 -43.95 -17.14
N LEU A 303 -3.48 -44.95 -17.25
CA LEU A 303 -3.01 -45.44 -18.54
C LEU A 303 -4.07 -46.24 -19.32
N ASP A 304 -5.07 -46.75 -18.61
CA ASP A 304 -6.17 -47.55 -19.16
C ASP A 304 -7.51 -46.81 -19.24
N GLY A 305 -7.53 -45.52 -18.84
CA GLY A 305 -8.74 -44.71 -18.82
C GLY A 305 -9.59 -44.83 -17.54
N SER A 306 -9.21 -45.68 -16.57
CA SER A 306 -9.78 -45.72 -15.24
C SER A 306 -9.07 -44.72 -14.34
N ASP A 307 -9.75 -43.65 -13.88
CA ASP A 307 -9.15 -42.67 -12.98
C ASP A 307 -9.06 -43.23 -11.55
N CYS A 308 -7.86 -43.13 -10.94
CA CYS A 308 -7.72 -43.32 -9.51
C CYS A 308 -7.36 -42.00 -8.80
N ASP A 309 -7.86 -41.87 -7.60
CA ASP A 309 -7.65 -40.63 -6.81
C ASP A 309 -6.19 -40.47 -6.34
N TYR A 310 -5.86 -39.24 -5.90
CA TYR A 310 -4.52 -38.91 -5.40
C TYR A 310 -4.12 -39.72 -4.17
N LEU A 311 -5.09 -40.01 -3.30
CA LEU A 311 -4.88 -40.80 -2.08
C LEU A 311 -4.36 -42.18 -2.41
N LYS A 312 -4.97 -42.87 -3.40
CA LYS A 312 -4.54 -44.18 -3.84
C LYS A 312 -3.12 -44.15 -4.40
N LYS A 313 -2.78 -43.16 -5.24
CA LYS A 313 -1.41 -43.01 -5.80
C LYS A 313 -0.35 -42.85 -4.69
N VAL A 314 -0.66 -42.07 -3.64
CA VAL A 314 0.24 -41.87 -2.50
C VAL A 314 0.38 -43.13 -1.65
N ILE A 315 -0.71 -43.87 -1.43
CA ILE A 315 -0.71 -45.15 -0.70
C ILE A 315 0.12 -46.22 -1.46
N GLU A 316 -0.02 -46.31 -2.78
CA GLU A 316 0.78 -47.26 -3.59
C GLU A 316 2.29 -46.86 -3.53
N GLY A 317 2.63 -45.58 -3.60
CA GLY A 317 4.02 -45.13 -3.42
C GLY A 317 4.56 -45.45 -2.03
N GLN A 318 3.77 -45.22 -0.98
CA GLN A 318 4.11 -45.58 0.40
C GLN A 318 4.30 -47.09 0.58
N THR A 319 3.38 -47.88 0.02
CA THR A 319 3.44 -49.35 0.09
C THR A 319 4.68 -49.91 -0.62
N ALA A 320 5.15 -49.23 -1.67
CA ALA A 320 6.42 -49.52 -2.34
C ALA A 320 7.67 -49.06 -1.55
N GLY A 321 7.51 -48.44 -0.38
CA GLY A 321 8.58 -48.00 0.49
C GLY A 321 9.19 -46.63 0.15
N ALA A 322 8.46 -45.78 -0.58
CA ALA A 322 8.92 -44.43 -0.89
C ALA A 322 9.02 -43.56 0.37
N LYS A 323 9.97 -42.63 0.42
CA LYS A 323 10.06 -41.56 1.44
C LYS A 323 9.13 -40.39 1.15
N ALA A 324 8.82 -40.15 -0.11
CA ALA A 324 7.86 -39.13 -0.55
C ALA A 324 7.34 -39.47 -1.95
N VAL A 325 6.18 -38.88 -2.29
CA VAL A 325 5.55 -39.01 -3.62
C VAL A 325 5.50 -37.67 -4.32
N VAL A 326 5.97 -37.61 -5.56
CA VAL A 326 5.86 -36.47 -6.46
C VAL A 326 4.85 -36.82 -7.55
N VAL A 327 3.76 -36.10 -7.65
CA VAL A 327 2.75 -36.28 -8.68
C VAL A 327 2.81 -35.13 -9.69
N TYR A 328 2.63 -35.41 -10.97
CA TYR A 328 2.51 -34.39 -12.03
C TYR A 328 1.38 -34.73 -13.01
N ASN A 329 0.79 -33.71 -13.64
CA ASN A 329 -0.29 -33.93 -14.61
C ASN A 329 0.19 -34.59 -15.92
N LYS A 330 -0.66 -35.44 -16.47
CA LYS A 330 -0.53 -35.91 -17.84
C LYS A 330 -0.92 -34.76 -18.79
N ASN A 331 0.07 -34.27 -19.56
CA ASN A 331 -0.22 -33.30 -20.61
C ASN A 331 -0.62 -34.05 -21.90
N THR A 332 -1.91 -34.17 -22.13
CA THR A 332 -2.45 -34.60 -23.42
C THR A 332 -3.13 -33.39 -24.06
N GLY A 333 -2.56 -32.85 -25.15
CA GLY A 333 -3.03 -31.67 -25.84
C GLY A 333 -4.52 -31.62 -26.24
N ASP A 334 -5.26 -32.74 -26.06
CA ASP A 334 -6.63 -32.89 -26.51
C ASP A 334 -7.68 -33.04 -25.39
N SER A 335 -7.34 -33.08 -24.10
CA SER A 335 -8.26 -33.49 -23.04
C SER A 335 -8.50 -32.47 -21.91
N GLY A 336 -8.15 -31.21 -22.11
CA GLY A 336 -8.48 -30.16 -21.10
C GLY A 336 -7.59 -30.15 -19.84
N TRP A 337 -6.54 -30.93 -19.77
CA TRP A 337 -5.55 -30.91 -18.71
C TRP A 337 -4.58 -29.72 -18.92
N THR A 338 -4.55 -28.83 -17.95
CA THR A 338 -3.70 -27.65 -17.99
C THR A 338 -2.33 -27.90 -17.35
N ASP A 339 -1.33 -27.06 -17.67
CA ASP A 339 -0.01 -27.07 -17.02
C ASP A 339 -0.06 -26.32 -15.67
N ASP A 340 -1.12 -26.55 -14.89
CA ASP A 340 -1.35 -25.88 -13.60
C ASP A 340 -0.86 -26.72 -12.42
N LEU A 341 -0.59 -26.03 -11.31
CA LEU A 341 -0.38 -26.67 -10.01
C LEU A 341 -1.74 -26.95 -9.36
N ILE A 342 -1.94 -28.17 -8.85
CA ILE A 342 -3.18 -28.62 -8.23
C ILE A 342 -2.90 -29.02 -6.78
N THR A 343 -3.74 -28.63 -5.84
CA THR A 343 -3.73 -29.18 -4.48
C THR A 343 -4.39 -30.56 -4.50
N MET A 344 -3.60 -31.60 -4.21
CA MET A 344 -4.13 -32.97 -4.09
C MET A 344 -5.01 -33.08 -2.86
N ASN A 345 -6.27 -33.47 -3.04
CA ASN A 345 -7.24 -33.76 -1.99
C ASN A 345 -7.55 -35.25 -1.94
N ALA A 346 -7.86 -35.76 -0.77
CA ALA A 346 -8.22 -37.17 -0.56
C ALA A 346 -9.68 -37.46 -0.89
N ASN A 347 -10.46 -36.46 -1.36
CA ASN A 347 -11.91 -36.52 -1.43
C ASN A 347 -12.45 -37.04 -0.08
N ASP A 348 -13.35 -37.98 -0.03
CA ASP A 348 -13.88 -38.54 1.23
C ASP A 348 -13.09 -39.78 1.71
N GLY A 349 -11.86 -40.01 1.21
CA GLY A 349 -11.05 -41.15 1.55
C GLY A 349 -10.40 -41.09 2.94
N ASP A 350 -10.21 -42.22 3.59
CA ASP A 350 -9.50 -42.31 4.88
C ASP A 350 -8.00 -42.09 4.70
N THR A 351 -7.54 -40.94 5.24
CA THR A 351 -6.13 -40.51 5.17
C THR A 351 -5.27 -40.95 6.36
N SER A 352 -5.86 -41.65 7.35
CA SER A 352 -5.19 -42.04 8.58
C SER A 352 -3.97 -42.95 8.39
N ALA A 353 -3.95 -43.70 7.27
CA ALA A 353 -2.87 -44.60 6.91
C ALA A 353 -1.70 -43.93 6.17
N VAL A 354 -1.81 -42.65 5.79
CA VAL A 354 -0.77 -41.95 5.03
C VAL A 354 0.32 -41.40 5.94
N ASN A 355 1.51 -41.97 5.88
CA ASN A 355 2.65 -41.66 6.74
C ASN A 355 3.83 -41.01 5.99
N ILE A 356 3.70 -40.73 4.70
CA ILE A 356 4.72 -40.03 3.89
C ILE A 356 4.18 -38.75 3.27
N SER A 357 5.06 -37.78 3.04
CA SER A 357 4.70 -36.53 2.40
C SER A 357 4.48 -36.71 0.90
N SER A 358 3.52 -35.97 0.33
CA SER A 358 3.28 -35.94 -1.09
C SER A 358 3.10 -34.50 -1.63
N ILE A 359 3.60 -34.31 -2.85
CA ILE A 359 3.61 -33.02 -3.52
C ILE A 359 3.18 -33.13 -4.98
N PHE A 360 2.67 -32.04 -5.51
CA PHE A 360 2.22 -31.92 -6.89
C PHE A 360 3.05 -30.88 -7.64
N ILE A 361 3.48 -31.19 -8.85
CA ILE A 361 4.24 -30.31 -9.75
C ILE A 361 3.54 -30.18 -11.11
N LYS A 362 3.90 -29.14 -11.86
CA LYS A 362 3.40 -28.91 -13.21
C LYS A 362 3.75 -30.08 -14.16
N ALA A 363 2.89 -30.29 -15.16
CA ALA A 363 3.12 -31.32 -16.18
C ALA A 363 4.44 -31.13 -16.92
N SER A 364 4.76 -29.89 -17.30
CA SER A 364 6.04 -29.55 -17.96
C SER A 364 7.27 -29.87 -17.10
N ALA A 365 7.17 -29.65 -15.79
CA ALA A 365 8.22 -29.95 -14.82
C ALA A 365 8.37 -31.46 -14.61
N GLY A 366 7.26 -32.20 -14.47
CA GLY A 366 7.25 -33.65 -14.32
C GLY A 366 7.90 -34.35 -15.51
N LYS A 367 7.61 -33.90 -16.73
CA LYS A 367 8.25 -34.41 -17.95
C LYS A 367 9.76 -34.16 -17.96
N LYS A 368 10.23 -32.97 -17.59
CA LYS A 368 11.66 -32.67 -17.50
C LYS A 368 12.38 -33.57 -16.48
N ILE A 369 11.78 -33.77 -15.29
CA ILE A 369 12.33 -34.68 -14.28
C ILE A 369 12.35 -36.13 -14.82
N LYS A 370 11.28 -36.56 -15.48
CA LYS A 370 11.20 -37.90 -16.07
C LYS A 370 12.32 -38.13 -17.09
N GLU A 371 12.53 -37.19 -18.02
CA GLU A 371 13.63 -37.24 -19.00
C GLU A 371 15.02 -37.32 -18.34
N LEU A 372 15.21 -36.59 -17.22
CA LEU A 372 16.47 -36.67 -16.47
C LEU A 372 16.67 -38.06 -15.86
N ILE A 373 15.65 -38.62 -15.21
CA ILE A 373 15.72 -39.98 -14.60
C ILE A 373 15.99 -41.06 -15.64
N GLU A 374 15.45 -40.93 -16.85
CA GLU A 374 15.68 -41.88 -17.95
C GLU A 374 17.12 -41.84 -18.46
N ASN A 375 17.83 -40.74 -18.33
CA ASN A 375 19.19 -40.51 -18.82
C ASN A 375 20.29 -40.68 -17.75
N GLU A 376 20.00 -40.38 -16.49
CA GLU A 376 20.97 -40.44 -15.42
C GLU A 376 20.32 -40.64 -14.04
N LYS A 377 21.13 -41.09 -13.08
CA LYS A 377 20.71 -41.12 -11.68
C LYS A 377 20.46 -39.73 -11.16
N THR A 378 19.19 -39.36 -10.90
CA THR A 378 18.78 -38.05 -10.54
C THR A 378 18.47 -37.93 -9.03
N THR A 379 19.11 -37.00 -8.33
CA THR A 379 18.81 -36.65 -6.94
C THR A 379 18.13 -35.28 -6.91
N ILE A 380 16.98 -35.24 -6.27
CA ILE A 380 16.26 -33.97 -6.05
C ILE A 380 16.32 -33.53 -4.59
N LYS A 381 16.32 -32.24 -4.40
CA LYS A 381 16.18 -31.59 -3.10
C LYS A 381 14.82 -30.87 -3.05
N ILE A 382 13.94 -31.34 -2.18
CA ILE A 382 12.64 -30.73 -1.93
C ILE A 382 12.78 -29.80 -0.73
N SER A 383 12.59 -28.51 -0.95
CA SER A 383 12.69 -27.47 0.09
C SER A 383 11.33 -26.86 0.33
N LYS A 384 10.85 -26.93 1.57
CA LYS A 384 9.66 -26.23 2.02
C LYS A 384 10.10 -25.02 2.85
N LYS A 385 9.96 -23.85 2.29
CA LYS A 385 10.41 -22.62 2.96
C LYS A 385 9.25 -21.75 3.47
N THR A 386 8.05 -21.90 2.90
CA THR A 386 6.82 -21.27 3.38
C THR A 386 5.60 -22.08 2.96
N ASN A 387 4.59 -22.13 3.81
CA ASN A 387 3.31 -22.74 3.46
C ASN A 387 2.44 -21.70 2.75
N ILE A 388 2.61 -21.55 1.43
CA ILE A 388 1.71 -20.71 0.64
C ILE A 388 0.54 -21.60 0.23
N ALA A 389 -0.58 -21.40 0.87
CA ALA A 389 -1.77 -22.22 0.68
C ALA A 389 -2.50 -22.02 -0.65
N ASN A 390 -2.04 -21.10 -1.51
CA ASN A 390 -2.68 -20.80 -2.80
C ASN A 390 -1.69 -20.80 -3.95
N SER A 391 -1.97 -21.65 -4.94
CA SER A 391 -1.20 -21.81 -6.18
C SER A 391 -1.16 -20.57 -7.09
N ASN A 392 -1.97 -19.55 -6.80
CA ASN A 392 -2.13 -18.36 -7.64
C ASN A 392 -1.46 -17.11 -7.06
N SER A 393 -0.64 -17.25 -6.01
CA SER A 393 0.03 -16.11 -5.40
C SER A 393 1.31 -15.76 -6.16
N THR A 394 1.44 -14.48 -6.51
CA THR A 394 2.68 -13.90 -7.02
C THR A 394 3.50 -13.38 -5.86
N ILE A 395 4.77 -13.75 -5.78
CA ILE A 395 5.70 -13.24 -4.77
C ILE A 395 6.68 -12.30 -5.43
N VAL A 396 6.73 -11.07 -4.91
CA VAL A 396 7.69 -10.06 -5.32
C VAL A 396 8.79 -10.02 -4.26
N PRO A 397 10.01 -10.44 -4.59
CA PRO A 397 11.12 -10.42 -3.64
C PRO A 397 11.59 -8.99 -3.36
N GLY A 398 12.17 -8.78 -2.20
CA GLY A 398 12.74 -7.51 -1.76
C GLY A 398 12.33 -7.15 -0.34
N MET A 399 13.01 -6.16 0.26
CA MET A 399 12.65 -5.61 1.56
C MET A 399 12.08 -4.20 1.34
N PHE A 400 10.77 -4.13 1.20
CA PHE A 400 10.06 -2.90 0.80
C PHE A 400 9.40 -2.16 1.96
N PHE A 401 9.22 -2.82 3.10
CA PHE A 401 8.50 -2.24 4.24
C PHE A 401 9.33 -2.40 5.50
N ILE A 402 9.88 -1.30 5.96
CA ILE A 402 10.46 -1.17 7.29
C ILE A 402 9.41 -0.55 8.17
N ASN A 403 8.89 -1.32 9.11
CA ASN A 403 7.80 -0.89 9.98
C ASN A 403 8.32 -0.03 11.12
N ASP A 404 9.48 -0.38 11.69
CA ASP A 404 10.11 0.38 12.74
C ASP A 404 11.63 0.17 12.80
N VAL A 405 12.34 1.13 13.42
CA VAL A 405 13.80 1.11 13.65
C VAL A 405 14.11 1.63 15.04
N VAL A 406 14.75 0.78 15.85
CA VAL A 406 15.23 1.13 17.18
C VAL A 406 16.74 0.97 17.25
N VAL A 407 17.43 1.96 17.81
CA VAL A 407 18.86 1.87 18.11
C VAL A 407 19.06 1.82 19.61
N ARG A 408 19.53 0.67 20.12
CA ARG A 408 19.81 0.41 21.53
C ARG A 408 21.25 0.77 21.86
N ASP A 409 21.45 1.52 22.92
CA ASP A 409 22.79 1.66 23.53
C ASP A 409 23.06 0.44 24.41
N ASN A 410 23.96 -0.44 23.98
CA ASN A 410 24.43 -1.55 24.79
C ASN A 410 25.84 -1.25 25.30
N GLN A 411 25.93 -0.53 26.43
CA GLN A 411 27.17 -0.14 27.10
C GLN A 411 28.17 0.56 26.17
N GLY A 412 27.70 1.52 25.37
CA GLY A 412 28.50 2.28 24.41
C GLY A 412 28.59 1.62 23.02
N THR A 413 27.99 0.47 22.82
CA THR A 413 27.86 -0.17 21.51
C THR A 413 26.44 0.04 20.97
N SER A 414 26.32 0.64 19.79
CA SER A 414 25.02 0.84 19.15
C SER A 414 24.56 -0.46 18.48
N GLU A 415 23.40 -0.95 18.90
CA GLU A 415 22.73 -2.09 18.30
C GLU A 415 21.50 -1.60 17.53
N ILE A 416 21.50 -1.80 16.22
CA ILE A 416 20.47 -1.36 15.30
C ILE A 416 19.48 -2.52 15.13
N TYR A 417 18.21 -2.29 15.45
CA TYR A 417 17.12 -3.25 15.22
C TYR A 417 16.13 -2.68 14.21
N VAL A 418 15.73 -3.52 13.28
CA VAL A 418 14.84 -3.16 12.18
C VAL A 418 13.72 -4.18 12.08
N SER A 419 12.48 -3.75 12.21
CA SER A 419 11.33 -4.60 11.90
C SER A 419 10.99 -4.47 10.42
N ALA A 420 11.06 -5.60 9.71
CA ALA A 420 10.72 -5.67 8.29
C ALA A 420 9.55 -6.62 8.08
N GLY A 421 8.67 -6.27 7.16
CA GLY A 421 7.49 -7.06 6.89
C GLY A 421 7.12 -7.16 5.42
N SER A 422 6.28 -8.12 5.12
CA SER A 422 5.65 -8.31 3.82
C SER A 422 4.23 -7.78 3.81
N ARG A 423 3.75 -7.42 2.63
CA ARG A 423 2.40 -6.90 2.41
C ARG A 423 1.68 -7.65 1.31
N LEU A 424 0.39 -7.93 1.54
CA LEU A 424 -0.50 -8.39 0.50
C LEU A 424 -0.97 -7.18 -0.31
N TRP A 425 -0.70 -7.20 -1.63
CA TRP A 425 -1.22 -6.18 -2.55
C TRP A 425 -2.73 -6.33 -2.76
N ASP A 426 -3.25 -7.54 -2.60
CA ASP A 426 -4.64 -7.88 -2.90
C ASP A 426 -5.51 -8.01 -1.65
N ILE A 427 -6.70 -7.45 -1.72
CA ILE A 427 -7.76 -7.61 -0.73
C ILE A 427 -9.00 -8.21 -1.43
N GLY A 428 -8.99 -9.51 -1.71
CA GLY A 428 -10.23 -10.22 -2.03
C GLY A 428 -10.36 -10.89 -3.39
N GLY A 429 -9.27 -11.35 -4.01
CA GLY A 429 -9.31 -12.15 -5.22
C GLY A 429 -8.63 -13.52 -5.07
N ASN A 430 -8.81 -14.38 -6.05
CA ASN A 430 -8.15 -15.70 -6.11
C ASN A 430 -6.68 -15.62 -6.55
N GLN A 431 -6.16 -14.43 -6.83
CA GLN A 431 -4.77 -14.16 -7.21
C GLN A 431 -4.22 -13.10 -6.28
N SER A 432 -3.33 -13.48 -5.39
CA SER A 432 -2.73 -12.58 -4.41
C SER A 432 -1.28 -12.28 -4.78
N THR A 433 -0.88 -11.03 -4.68
CA THR A 433 0.52 -10.61 -4.79
C THR A 433 1.05 -10.30 -3.41
N ILE A 434 2.12 -10.97 -2.99
CA ILE A 434 2.80 -10.70 -1.72
C ILE A 434 4.09 -9.95 -2.04
N LEU A 435 4.19 -8.73 -1.52
CA LEU A 435 5.37 -7.88 -1.63
C LEU A 435 6.29 -8.12 -0.43
N GLY A 436 7.55 -8.45 -0.67
CA GLY A 436 8.57 -8.59 0.37
C GLY A 436 8.53 -9.90 1.15
N SER A 437 7.85 -10.94 0.68
CA SER A 437 7.78 -12.23 1.36
C SER A 437 9.17 -12.84 1.62
N GLY A 438 9.32 -13.46 2.80
CA GLY A 438 10.58 -14.04 3.27
C GLY A 438 11.43 -13.10 4.13
N HIS A 439 11.03 -11.84 4.24
CA HIS A 439 11.71 -10.83 5.06
C HIS A 439 10.99 -10.53 6.40
N ASP A 440 9.88 -11.22 6.69
CA ASP A 440 9.13 -11.03 7.92
C ASP A 440 9.97 -11.40 9.15
N ALA A 441 10.68 -10.44 9.70
CA ALA A 441 11.59 -10.65 10.82
C ALA A 441 12.05 -9.30 11.44
N VAL A 442 12.63 -9.39 12.62
CA VAL A 442 13.50 -8.35 13.17
C VAL A 442 14.94 -8.63 12.76
N TYR A 443 15.63 -7.62 12.26
CA TYR A 443 17.04 -7.70 11.90
C TYR A 443 17.88 -6.91 12.87
N LYS A 444 19.05 -7.46 13.23
CA LYS A 444 20.03 -6.84 14.15
C LYS A 444 21.36 -6.61 13.44
N SER A 445 21.94 -5.43 13.62
CA SER A 445 23.32 -5.11 13.23
C SER A 445 23.99 -4.26 14.32
N ILE A 446 25.33 -4.34 14.38
CA ILE A 446 26.17 -3.48 15.24
C ILE A 446 27.05 -2.52 14.42
N ASP A 447 27.08 -2.69 13.11
CA ASP A 447 27.95 -1.93 12.18
C ASP A 447 27.18 -1.34 11.00
N GLY A 448 25.91 -1.72 10.81
CA GLY A 448 25.08 -1.34 9.68
C GLY A 448 25.46 -2.01 8.36
N VAL A 449 26.31 -3.04 8.39
CA VAL A 449 26.78 -3.79 7.23
C VAL A 449 26.43 -5.26 7.36
N ASN A 450 26.71 -5.85 8.52
CA ASN A 450 26.43 -7.25 8.80
C ASN A 450 25.12 -7.37 9.58
N TRP A 451 24.15 -8.10 9.05
CA TRP A 451 22.80 -8.22 9.60
C TRP A 451 22.46 -9.65 9.98
N SER A 452 21.92 -9.82 11.16
CA SER A 452 21.40 -11.09 11.65
C SER A 452 19.89 -11.06 11.64
N LYS A 453 19.25 -12.07 11.03
CA LYS A 453 17.80 -12.23 11.01
C LYS A 453 17.31 -12.91 12.29
N ILE A 454 16.31 -12.34 12.95
CA ILE A 454 15.66 -12.85 14.15
C ILE A 454 14.18 -13.05 13.81
N GLU A 455 13.78 -14.28 13.57
CA GLU A 455 12.39 -14.60 13.24
C GLU A 455 11.52 -14.65 14.50
N LEU A 456 10.33 -14.05 14.42
CA LEU A 456 9.33 -14.14 15.46
C LEU A 456 8.40 -15.32 15.14
N TYR A 457 8.37 -16.31 16.01
CA TYR A 457 7.58 -17.53 15.77
C TYR A 457 6.23 -17.48 16.48
N HIS A 458 5.23 -18.01 15.84
CA HIS A 458 3.96 -18.30 16.49
C HIS A 458 4.12 -19.48 17.46
N PRO A 459 3.76 -19.35 18.74
CA PRO A 459 3.73 -20.51 19.64
C PRO A 459 2.71 -21.53 19.13
N ILE A 460 2.99 -22.81 19.39
CA ILE A 460 2.07 -23.91 19.10
C ILE A 460 0.87 -23.76 20.04
N ASP A 461 -0.21 -23.21 19.56
CA ASP A 461 -1.50 -23.25 20.24
C ASP A 461 -2.23 -24.55 19.84
N ASN A 462 -3.04 -25.12 20.74
CA ASN A 462 -3.83 -26.32 20.51
C ASN A 462 -4.96 -26.15 19.47
N ASP A 463 -5.06 -24.99 18.86
CA ASP A 463 -6.10 -24.58 17.91
C ASP A 463 -5.70 -24.80 16.46
N ASN A 464 -5.22 -25.96 16.05
CA ASN A 464 -4.96 -26.34 14.65
C ASN A 464 -4.34 -25.25 13.74
N ASP A 465 -3.69 -24.27 14.34
CA ASP A 465 -3.10 -23.14 13.66
C ASP A 465 -1.79 -23.51 12.95
N ILE A 466 -1.57 -22.92 11.81
CA ILE A 466 -0.43 -23.16 10.93
C ILE A 466 0.86 -22.89 11.71
N HIS A 467 1.43 -23.95 12.27
CA HIS A 467 2.66 -23.92 13.04
C HIS A 467 3.84 -23.53 12.14
N ASN A 468 4.74 -22.69 12.65
CA ASN A 468 6.03 -22.32 12.03
C ASN A 468 5.99 -21.30 10.89
N LEU A 469 4.96 -20.46 10.76
CA LEU A 469 5.06 -19.29 9.88
C LEU A 469 5.69 -18.12 10.63
N ALA A 470 6.59 -17.39 9.95
CA ALA A 470 7.14 -16.17 10.46
C ALA A 470 6.01 -15.13 10.69
N VAL A 471 6.08 -14.47 11.83
CA VAL A 471 5.16 -13.40 12.19
C VAL A 471 5.70 -12.09 11.62
N VAL A 472 4.85 -11.24 11.08
CA VAL A 472 5.24 -9.90 10.62
C VAL A 472 5.41 -8.99 11.83
N PRO A 473 6.64 -8.59 12.18
CA PRO A 473 6.87 -7.63 13.27
C PRO A 473 6.35 -6.26 12.86
N MET A 474 5.79 -5.55 13.84
CA MET A 474 5.19 -4.25 13.62
C MET A 474 6.01 -3.16 14.28
N ASP A 475 5.90 -3.03 15.57
CA ASP A 475 6.46 -1.98 16.38
C ASP A 475 7.58 -2.54 17.28
N LEU A 476 8.64 -1.78 17.48
CA LEU A 476 9.80 -2.10 18.32
C LEU A 476 9.93 -1.06 19.43
N GLU A 477 10.01 -1.51 20.68
CA GLU A 477 10.15 -0.61 21.81
C GLU A 477 11.24 -1.09 22.79
N LEU A 478 11.92 -0.16 23.45
CA LEU A 478 12.82 -0.43 24.57
C LEU A 478 12.08 -0.21 25.88
N ASP A 479 12.10 -1.21 26.78
CA ASP A 479 11.66 -1.00 28.14
C ASP A 479 12.68 -0.15 28.94
N ASN A 480 12.32 0.27 30.16
CA ASN A 480 13.19 1.10 30.99
C ASN A 480 14.46 0.37 31.46
N ASP A 481 14.52 -0.95 31.32
CA ASP A 481 15.70 -1.78 31.55
C ASP A 481 16.54 -1.97 30.26
N ASN A 482 16.23 -1.20 29.23
CA ASN A 482 16.89 -1.21 27.92
C ASN A 482 16.79 -2.56 27.18
N ARG A 483 15.71 -3.31 27.39
CA ARG A 483 15.41 -4.55 26.67
C ARG A 483 14.47 -4.28 25.51
N LEU A 484 14.76 -4.89 24.39
CA LEU A 484 13.93 -4.78 23.19
C LEU A 484 12.66 -5.63 23.31
N TRP A 485 11.55 -5.07 22.85
CA TRP A 485 10.26 -5.72 22.66
C TRP A 485 9.82 -5.54 21.21
N ALA A 486 8.99 -6.46 20.72
CA ALA A 486 8.40 -6.39 19.41
C ALA A 486 6.92 -6.76 19.47
N SER A 487 6.11 -6.07 18.72
CA SER A 487 4.73 -6.44 18.43
C SER A 487 4.58 -7.02 17.02
N SER A 488 3.37 -7.46 16.68
CA SER A 488 3.08 -8.03 15.37
C SER A 488 1.86 -7.43 14.69
N THR A 489 1.82 -7.58 13.36
CA THR A 489 0.64 -7.35 12.54
C THR A 489 0.26 -8.60 11.76
N ILE A 490 -0.81 -8.55 10.96
CA ILE A 490 -1.30 -9.68 10.18
C ILE A 490 -0.24 -10.11 9.15
N SER A 491 0.05 -11.41 9.13
CA SER A 491 0.84 -11.97 8.04
C SER A 491 0.01 -12.07 6.75
N PRO A 492 0.52 -11.61 5.60
CA PRO A 492 -0.12 -11.80 4.31
C PRO A 492 -0.38 -13.27 3.97
N GLN A 493 0.53 -14.15 4.39
CA GLN A 493 0.41 -15.59 4.18
C GLN A 493 -0.80 -16.18 4.89
N TYR A 494 -1.16 -15.68 6.05
CA TYR A 494 -2.36 -16.11 6.78
C TYR A 494 -3.66 -15.60 6.16
N ARG A 495 -3.61 -14.51 5.40
CA ARG A 495 -4.78 -14.01 4.65
C ARG A 495 -5.21 -14.95 3.54
N LEU A 496 -4.26 -15.67 2.94
CA LEU A 496 -4.53 -16.58 1.83
C LEU A 496 -5.29 -17.84 2.25
N THR A 497 -5.24 -18.20 3.53
CA THR A 497 -5.89 -19.40 4.08
C THR A 497 -7.25 -19.14 4.71
N GLY A 498 -7.66 -17.88 4.86
CA GLY A 498 -8.88 -17.50 5.54
C GLY A 498 -9.82 -16.67 4.68
N ASP A 499 -11.11 -16.92 4.79
CA ASP A 499 -12.12 -16.03 4.28
C ASP A 499 -12.03 -14.67 5.01
N GLN A 500 -11.61 -13.63 4.31
CA GLN A 500 -11.50 -12.28 4.88
C GLN A 500 -12.82 -11.78 5.45
N TRP A 501 -13.92 -12.35 5.01
CA TRP A 501 -15.26 -11.79 5.15
C TRP A 501 -16.23 -12.65 5.94
N GLY A 502 -15.94 -13.93 6.19
CA GLY A 502 -16.99 -14.80 6.68
C GLY A 502 -16.68 -15.90 7.68
N GLY A 503 -15.46 -16.36 7.84
CA GLY A 503 -15.30 -17.58 8.63
C GLY A 503 -14.06 -17.70 9.50
N ASN A 504 -12.89 -17.33 8.96
CA ASN A 504 -11.64 -17.45 9.71
C ASN A 504 -10.90 -16.11 9.72
N PRO A 505 -10.74 -15.50 10.91
CA PRO A 505 -10.03 -14.22 11.01
C PRO A 505 -8.58 -14.38 10.57
N PRO A 506 -7.99 -13.35 9.94
CA PRO A 506 -6.57 -13.35 9.60
C PRO A 506 -5.72 -13.56 10.85
N LYS A 507 -4.65 -14.34 10.71
CA LYS A 507 -3.77 -14.73 11.81
C LYS A 507 -2.44 -13.98 11.79
N GLY A 508 -1.67 -14.08 12.85
CA GLY A 508 -0.33 -13.52 12.98
C GLY A 508 -0.22 -12.21 13.76
N GLY A 509 -1.28 -11.42 13.85
CA GLY A 509 -1.31 -10.16 14.59
C GLY A 509 -1.57 -10.32 16.09
N GLY A 510 -1.53 -9.21 16.82
CA GLY A 510 -1.84 -9.17 18.24
C GLY A 510 -0.80 -9.81 19.15
N LYS A 511 0.38 -10.12 18.68
CA LYS A 511 1.40 -10.85 19.44
C LYS A 511 2.46 -9.91 19.99
N ILE A 512 3.03 -10.28 21.15
CA ILE A 512 4.02 -9.50 21.87
C ILE A 512 5.19 -10.42 22.19
N TYR A 513 6.40 -9.95 21.93
CA TYR A 513 7.65 -10.64 22.13
C TYR A 513 8.61 -9.79 22.96
N ARG A 514 9.46 -10.44 23.73
CA ARG A 514 10.57 -9.81 24.47
C ARG A 514 11.89 -10.45 24.07
N PHE A 515 12.89 -9.64 23.80
CA PHE A 515 14.22 -10.11 23.47
C PHE A 515 15.04 -10.45 24.70
N ASN A 516 15.98 -11.36 24.54
CA ASN A 516 16.99 -11.62 25.58
C ASN A 516 17.93 -10.42 25.78
N GLU A 517 18.81 -10.47 26.77
CA GLU A 517 19.74 -9.36 27.05
C GLU A 517 20.67 -9.05 25.88
N GLU A 518 21.16 -10.08 25.21
CA GLU A 518 22.02 -9.98 24.04
C GLU A 518 21.26 -9.46 22.80
N GLY A 519 19.93 -9.42 22.84
CA GLY A 519 19.08 -8.96 21.74
C GLY A 519 19.22 -9.80 20.48
N ASN A 520 19.52 -11.09 20.60
CA ASN A 520 19.74 -12.01 19.47
C ASN A 520 18.67 -13.10 19.36
N SER A 521 17.74 -13.17 20.29
CA SER A 521 16.60 -14.07 20.27
C SER A 521 15.39 -13.44 20.95
N ALA A 522 14.20 -13.73 20.44
CA ALA A 522 12.93 -13.24 20.95
C ALA A 522 12.11 -14.36 21.57
N THR A 523 11.53 -14.11 22.73
CA THR A 523 10.60 -15.01 23.41
C THR A 523 9.20 -14.46 23.28
N PHE A 524 8.26 -15.30 22.86
CA PHE A 524 6.84 -14.97 22.87
C PHE A 524 6.37 -14.72 24.31
N ILE A 525 5.70 -13.60 24.52
CA ILE A 525 5.17 -13.21 25.83
C ILE A 525 3.68 -13.49 25.90
N ASN A 526 2.91 -12.91 24.98
CA ASN A 526 1.46 -13.05 25.00
C ASN A 526 0.84 -12.67 23.65
N SER A 527 -0.45 -12.94 23.48
CA SER A 527 -1.24 -12.48 22.35
C SER A 527 -2.58 -11.90 22.80
N ILE A 528 -2.99 -10.82 22.18
CA ILE A 528 -4.32 -10.24 22.35
C ILE A 528 -5.34 -11.14 21.65
N LYS A 529 -6.20 -11.78 22.45
CA LYS A 529 -7.31 -12.61 22.00
C LYS A 529 -8.61 -12.07 22.61
N VAL A 530 -9.67 -12.01 21.83
CA VAL A 530 -10.97 -11.50 22.27
C VAL A 530 -12.03 -12.55 21.98
N ASP A 531 -12.84 -12.88 22.99
CA ASP A 531 -14.01 -13.73 22.83
C ASP A 531 -15.16 -12.90 22.26
N VAL A 532 -15.66 -13.33 21.10
CA VAL A 532 -16.72 -12.65 20.38
C VAL A 532 -17.95 -13.55 20.29
N SER A 533 -19.06 -13.06 20.80
CA SER A 533 -20.34 -13.74 20.70
C SER A 533 -21.04 -13.38 19.38
N LEU A 534 -21.19 -14.36 18.51
CA LEU A 534 -21.83 -14.22 17.20
C LEU A 534 -23.15 -14.99 17.16
N GLN A 535 -24.00 -14.71 16.17
CA GLN A 535 -25.22 -15.48 15.92
C GLN A 535 -24.94 -16.97 15.66
N ALA A 536 -23.77 -17.29 15.11
CA ALA A 536 -23.30 -18.66 14.84
C ALA A 536 -22.63 -19.33 16.05
N GLY A 537 -22.51 -18.64 17.21
CA GLY A 537 -21.85 -19.15 18.42
C GLY A 537 -20.67 -18.25 18.85
N ASN A 538 -20.11 -18.56 20.01
CA ASN A 538 -18.95 -17.86 20.53
C ASN A 538 -17.68 -18.31 19.80
N THR A 539 -16.81 -17.37 19.49
CA THR A 539 -15.50 -17.66 18.91
C THR A 539 -14.43 -16.74 19.53
N THR A 540 -13.23 -17.27 19.71
CA THR A 540 -12.07 -16.48 20.13
C THR A 540 -11.34 -15.99 18.89
N MET A 541 -11.13 -14.68 18.77
CA MET A 541 -10.46 -14.05 17.63
C MET A 541 -9.19 -13.34 18.07
N GLN A 542 -8.15 -13.40 17.23
CA GLN A 542 -6.87 -12.73 17.48
C GLN A 542 -6.90 -11.26 17.09
N GLY A 543 -6.07 -10.45 17.76
CA GLY A 543 -5.76 -9.09 17.38
C GLY A 543 -5.03 -9.01 16.02
N ARG A 544 -4.91 -7.79 15.51
CA ARG A 544 -4.26 -7.48 14.22
C ARG A 544 -3.07 -6.54 14.43
N ARG A 545 -3.07 -5.35 13.79
CA ARG A 545 -2.05 -4.32 13.99
C ARG A 545 -1.91 -3.99 15.48
N THR A 546 -0.67 -3.95 15.97
CA THR A 546 -0.38 -3.77 17.39
C THR A 546 0.75 -2.78 17.56
N GLU A 547 0.48 -1.70 18.30
CA GLU A 547 1.44 -0.66 18.69
C GLU A 547 1.72 -0.78 20.18
N MET A 548 2.90 -0.38 20.63
CA MET A 548 3.35 -0.50 22.02
C MET A 548 4.00 0.79 22.50
N THR A 549 4.00 1.00 23.81
CA THR A 549 4.81 2.02 24.44
C THR A 549 5.04 1.70 25.92
N PHE A 550 6.17 2.13 26.48
CA PHE A 550 6.45 2.01 27.91
C PHE A 550 6.22 3.34 28.63
N THR A 551 5.51 3.29 29.75
CA THR A 551 5.37 4.46 30.63
C THR A 551 6.64 4.70 31.43
N ALA A 552 6.77 5.89 32.01
CA ALA A 552 7.92 6.27 32.84
C ALA A 552 8.17 5.35 34.06
N ASP A 553 7.18 4.57 34.49
CA ASP A 553 7.27 3.57 35.53
C ASP A 553 7.30 2.12 35.01
N ASN A 554 7.76 1.95 33.78
CA ASN A 554 7.97 0.65 33.12
C ASN A 554 6.72 -0.23 32.99
N GLN A 555 5.55 0.40 32.80
CA GLN A 555 4.34 -0.33 32.42
C GLN A 555 4.22 -0.36 30.89
N LEU A 556 4.00 -1.54 30.35
CA LEU A 556 3.73 -1.69 28.93
C LEU A 556 2.27 -1.36 28.65
N ILE A 557 2.02 -0.40 27.74
CA ILE A 557 0.72 -0.14 27.15
C ILE A 557 0.74 -0.69 25.71
N VAL A 558 -0.31 -1.41 25.36
CA VAL A 558 -0.50 -1.99 24.03
C VAL A 558 -1.81 -1.49 23.44
N LEU A 559 -1.75 -0.93 22.25
CA LEU A 559 -2.91 -0.66 21.41
C LEU A 559 -2.98 -1.74 20.35
N CYS A 560 -4.08 -2.49 20.30
CA CYS A 560 -4.28 -3.56 19.36
C CYS A 560 -5.61 -3.40 18.63
N ILE A 561 -5.61 -3.49 17.32
CA ILE A 561 -6.84 -3.58 16.53
C ILE A 561 -7.39 -4.98 16.69
N ALA A 562 -8.53 -5.08 17.36
CA ALA A 562 -9.11 -6.36 17.73
C ALA A 562 -10.64 -6.36 17.56
N PRO A 563 -11.26 -7.54 17.49
CA PRO A 563 -12.70 -7.65 17.31
C PRO A 563 -13.51 -7.06 18.46
N GLU A 564 -14.65 -6.45 18.12
CA GLU A 564 -15.72 -6.03 19.02
C GLU A 564 -17.05 -6.55 18.51
N ALA A 565 -17.84 -7.20 19.37
CA ALA A 565 -19.17 -7.68 19.00
C ALA A 565 -20.17 -6.50 18.96
N SER A 566 -20.90 -6.37 17.86
CA SER A 566 -21.95 -5.37 17.71
C SER A 566 -23.11 -5.90 16.87
N GLY A 567 -24.30 -6.01 17.47
CA GLY A 567 -25.53 -6.38 16.76
C GLY A 567 -25.53 -7.76 16.09
N GLY A 568 -24.81 -8.74 16.65
CA GLY A 568 -24.66 -10.10 16.10
C GLY A 568 -23.57 -10.26 15.03
N TYR A 569 -22.83 -9.18 14.77
CA TYR A 569 -21.65 -9.14 13.91
C TYR A 569 -20.45 -8.72 14.73
N TRP A 570 -19.25 -8.81 14.18
CA TRP A 570 -18.05 -8.26 14.79
C TRP A 570 -17.47 -7.14 13.92
N ARG A 571 -16.80 -6.21 14.58
CA ARG A 571 -16.04 -5.12 13.93
C ARG A 571 -14.62 -5.12 14.48
N LEU A 572 -13.68 -4.57 13.73
CA LEU A 572 -12.34 -4.33 14.19
C LEU A 572 -12.22 -2.92 14.75
N VAL A 573 -11.86 -2.81 16.01
CA VAL A 573 -11.75 -1.55 16.73
C VAL A 573 -10.45 -1.48 17.52
N PRO A 574 -9.94 -0.28 17.81
CA PRO A 574 -8.79 -0.14 18.68
C PRO A 574 -9.15 -0.55 20.11
N ARG A 575 -8.33 -1.40 20.72
CA ARG A 575 -8.36 -1.77 22.13
C ARG A 575 -7.04 -1.44 22.79
N LEU A 576 -7.10 -1.02 24.05
CA LEU A 576 -5.96 -0.60 24.83
C LEU A 576 -5.81 -1.51 26.04
N TYR A 577 -4.58 -1.94 26.30
CA TYR A 577 -4.25 -2.81 27.44
C TYR A 577 -3.03 -2.27 28.18
N LYS A 578 -2.94 -2.52 29.50
CA LYS A 578 -1.81 -2.06 30.32
C LYS A 578 -1.44 -3.09 31.38
N GLY A 579 -0.16 -3.27 31.62
CA GLY A 579 0.35 -4.09 32.68
C GLY A 579 1.85 -3.92 32.93
N SER A 580 2.33 -4.37 34.08
CA SER A 580 3.77 -4.51 34.29
C SER A 580 4.33 -5.63 33.39
N VAL A 581 5.64 -5.68 33.22
CA VAL A 581 6.30 -6.76 32.47
C VAL A 581 5.88 -8.12 32.98
N GLU A 582 5.82 -8.31 34.31
CA GLU A 582 5.39 -9.55 34.95
C GLU A 582 3.92 -9.87 34.68
N ASN A 583 3.06 -8.84 34.63
CA ASN A 583 1.64 -9.01 34.34
C ASN A 583 1.44 -9.47 32.91
N TRP A 584 2.20 -8.94 31.98
CA TRP A 584 2.17 -9.39 30.58
C TRP A 584 2.65 -10.84 30.42
N ILE A 585 3.73 -11.22 31.14
CA ILE A 585 4.25 -12.61 31.15
C ILE A 585 3.21 -13.56 31.72
N SER A 586 2.52 -13.18 32.81
CA SER A 586 1.51 -14.01 33.45
C SER A 586 0.12 -13.96 32.89
N GLY A 587 -0.13 -13.06 31.92
CA GLY A 587 -1.46 -12.83 31.29
C GLY A 587 -2.43 -12.03 32.17
N ASN A 588 -1.93 -11.33 33.22
CA ASN A 588 -2.74 -10.56 34.17
C ASN A 588 -2.72 -9.05 33.90
N TYR A 589 -2.79 -8.64 32.64
CA TYR A 589 -2.87 -7.23 32.22
C TYR A 589 -4.32 -6.75 32.20
N ASP A 590 -4.50 -5.43 32.37
CA ASP A 590 -5.81 -4.79 32.39
C ASP A 590 -6.19 -4.24 31.01
N GLU A 591 -7.45 -4.36 30.60
CA GLU A 591 -7.99 -3.58 29.49
C GLU A 591 -8.33 -2.17 29.97
N LEU A 592 -7.86 -1.15 29.24
CA LEU A 592 -8.10 0.25 29.55
C LEU A 592 -9.42 0.74 28.94
N SER A 593 -9.94 1.86 29.45
CA SER A 593 -11.02 2.58 28.79
C SER A 593 -10.59 3.05 27.41
N LYS A 594 -11.54 3.18 26.49
CA LYS A 594 -11.31 3.71 25.14
C LYS A 594 -11.63 5.19 25.08
N PRO A 595 -10.91 5.97 24.27
CA PRO A 595 -11.33 7.33 23.94
C PRO A 595 -12.71 7.36 23.29
N ILE A 596 -13.50 8.38 23.64
CA ILE A 596 -14.79 8.65 23.02
C ILE A 596 -14.62 9.79 22.03
N ASP A 597 -14.95 9.54 20.77
CA ASP A 597 -14.99 10.58 19.74
C ASP A 597 -16.30 11.38 19.88
N GLN A 598 -16.21 12.71 19.91
CA GLN A 598 -17.34 13.58 20.18
C GLN A 598 -18.24 13.86 18.97
N ASP A 599 -17.88 13.37 17.77
CA ASP A 599 -18.74 13.50 16.59
C ASP A 599 -19.99 12.61 16.69
N ASP A 600 -21.13 13.17 16.31
CA ASP A 600 -22.41 12.45 16.30
C ASP A 600 -22.38 11.19 15.42
N GLY A 601 -22.90 10.10 15.94
CA GLY A 601 -23.04 8.82 15.23
C GLY A 601 -21.76 8.00 15.17
N ILE A 602 -20.74 8.36 15.93
CA ILE A 602 -19.56 7.53 16.17
C ILE A 602 -19.82 6.65 17.40
N GLU A 603 -19.51 5.38 17.28
CA GLU A 603 -19.67 4.42 18.37
C GLU A 603 -18.61 4.67 19.46
N ASP A 604 -18.97 4.67 20.71
CA ASP A 604 -18.12 4.96 21.88
C ASP A 604 -16.87 4.05 21.99
N TYR A 605 -16.90 2.92 21.28
CA TYR A 605 -15.79 1.97 21.28
C TYR A 605 -14.85 2.08 20.08
N ASP A 606 -15.10 2.99 19.11
CA ASP A 606 -14.35 3.04 17.85
C ASP A 606 -13.88 4.47 17.48
N PHE A 607 -12.91 4.99 18.21
CA PHE A 607 -12.31 6.31 17.94
C PHE A 607 -11.50 6.37 16.63
N ALA A 608 -11.22 5.22 16.00
CA ALA A 608 -10.61 5.14 14.67
C ALA A 608 -11.65 5.04 13.54
N ARG A 609 -12.96 5.02 13.86
CA ARG A 609 -14.08 5.02 12.90
C ARG A 609 -13.98 3.95 11.82
N GLY A 610 -13.53 2.73 12.19
CA GLY A 610 -13.31 1.60 11.27
C GLY A 610 -12.01 1.65 10.49
N GLN A 611 -11.14 2.64 10.73
CA GLN A 611 -9.84 2.79 10.05
C GLN A 611 -8.64 2.38 10.94
N GLY A 612 -8.87 1.64 12.01
CA GLY A 612 -7.81 1.24 12.94
C GLY A 612 -6.66 0.44 12.30
N TYR A 613 -6.91 -0.18 11.15
CA TYR A 613 -5.83 -0.81 10.38
C TYR A 613 -4.84 0.21 9.80
N TYR A 614 -5.25 1.46 9.63
CA TYR A 614 -4.56 2.54 8.95
C TYR A 614 -4.10 3.64 9.92
N SER A 615 -5.04 4.32 10.58
CA SER A 615 -4.80 5.48 11.42
C SER A 615 -4.86 5.13 12.90
N VAL A 616 -3.76 4.66 13.48
CA VAL A 616 -3.58 4.55 14.93
C VAL A 616 -2.14 4.88 15.32
N SER A 617 -2.00 5.52 16.48
CA SER A 617 -0.71 5.80 17.10
C SER A 617 -0.83 5.76 18.61
N LEU A 618 0.27 5.44 19.28
CA LEU A 618 0.34 5.34 20.74
C LEU A 618 1.68 5.88 21.24
N ALA A 619 1.66 6.76 22.25
CA ALA A 619 2.90 7.24 22.86
C ALA A 619 2.68 7.61 24.33
N ALA A 620 3.53 7.11 25.22
CA ALA A 620 3.58 7.50 26.62
C ALA A 620 4.59 8.62 26.83
N HIS A 621 4.27 9.53 27.74
CA HIS A 621 5.18 10.62 28.08
C HIS A 621 6.42 10.07 28.83
N PRO A 622 7.65 10.39 28.38
CA PRO A 622 8.85 9.71 28.86
C PRO A 622 9.18 9.92 30.35
N THR A 623 8.63 10.98 30.97
CA THR A 623 8.89 11.31 32.36
C THR A 623 7.62 11.41 33.24
N ASN A 624 6.42 11.29 32.63
CA ASN A 624 5.15 11.35 33.37
C ASN A 624 4.31 10.09 33.09
N LYS A 625 4.35 9.14 34.01
CA LYS A 625 3.67 7.83 33.91
C LYS A 625 2.15 7.90 33.70
N ASN A 626 1.54 9.03 34.01
CA ASN A 626 0.09 9.24 33.89
C ASN A 626 -0.32 9.84 32.54
N LYS A 627 0.64 10.37 31.77
CA LYS A 627 0.38 11.06 30.51
C LYS A 627 0.59 10.09 29.34
N VAL A 628 -0.48 9.84 28.60
CA VAL A 628 -0.50 8.97 27.42
C VAL A 628 -1.25 9.66 26.30
N TYR A 629 -0.79 9.51 25.08
CA TYR A 629 -1.45 9.98 23.87
C TYR A 629 -1.85 8.79 23.00
N VAL A 630 -3.02 8.88 22.38
CA VAL A 630 -3.47 7.89 21.41
C VAL A 630 -4.11 8.61 20.23
N GLY A 631 -3.74 8.21 19.03
CA GLY A 631 -4.30 8.69 17.77
C GLY A 631 -5.27 7.68 17.17
N GLY A 632 -6.25 8.20 16.49
CA GLY A 632 -7.17 7.54 15.58
C GLY A 632 -7.48 8.55 14.48
N ILE A 633 -8.74 8.81 14.18
CA ILE A 633 -9.10 9.95 13.33
C ILE A 633 -8.68 11.26 14.00
N ASN A 634 -8.91 11.37 15.28
CA ASN A 634 -8.50 12.50 16.11
C ASN A 634 -7.42 12.07 17.11
N LEU A 635 -6.77 13.05 17.76
CA LEU A 635 -5.80 12.81 18.83
C LEU A 635 -6.49 12.94 20.19
N PHE A 636 -6.20 12.01 21.08
CA PHE A 636 -6.69 11.96 22.45
C PHE A 636 -5.52 11.90 23.44
N SER A 637 -5.76 12.34 24.67
CA SER A 637 -4.77 12.15 25.73
C SER A 637 -5.41 11.78 27.06
N SER A 638 -4.69 10.99 27.83
CA SER A 638 -4.99 10.66 29.22
C SER A 638 -4.03 11.37 30.16
N ASN A 639 -4.52 11.82 31.32
CA ASN A 639 -3.71 12.29 32.46
C ASN A 639 -3.72 11.28 33.64
N GLN A 640 -4.34 10.11 33.45
CA GLN A 640 -4.47 9.05 34.47
C GLN A 640 -3.97 7.69 33.96
N GLY A 641 -2.98 7.74 33.05
CA GLY A 641 -2.32 6.53 32.56
C GLY A 641 -3.21 5.61 31.72
N GLY A 642 -4.16 6.19 30.96
CA GLY A 642 -5.10 5.48 30.10
C GLY A 642 -6.46 5.14 30.73
N LYS A 643 -6.75 5.62 31.95
CA LYS A 643 -8.04 5.37 32.62
C LYS A 643 -9.13 6.36 32.23
N ASP A 644 -8.77 7.53 31.74
CA ASP A 644 -9.64 8.58 31.22
C ASP A 644 -9.06 9.16 29.95
N TRP A 645 -9.87 9.75 29.09
CA TRP A 645 -9.40 10.33 27.84
C TRP A 645 -10.10 11.65 27.54
N GLY A 646 -9.30 12.63 27.16
CA GLY A 646 -9.79 13.89 26.59
C GLY A 646 -9.45 13.98 25.12
N GLN A 647 -10.39 14.40 24.29
CA GLN A 647 -10.15 14.69 22.88
C GLN A 647 -9.37 15.99 22.74
N LEU A 648 -8.19 15.96 22.13
CA LEU A 648 -7.31 17.11 21.94
C LEU A 648 -7.54 17.81 20.60
N THR A 649 -7.85 17.02 19.56
CA THR A 649 -8.02 17.56 18.21
C THR A 649 -9.34 17.14 17.61
N HIS A 650 -9.75 17.93 16.62
CA HIS A 650 -10.89 17.59 15.78
C HIS A 650 -10.58 17.93 14.33
N SER A 651 -10.79 16.98 13.43
CA SER A 651 -10.46 17.11 12.00
C SER A 651 -11.19 18.25 11.26
N ARG A 652 -12.24 18.81 11.87
CA ARG A 652 -12.98 19.98 11.36
C ARG A 652 -12.94 21.17 12.32
N GLY A 653 -12.22 21.08 13.44
CA GLY A 653 -12.15 22.15 14.42
C GLY A 653 -13.48 22.50 15.10
N ARG A 654 -14.37 21.55 15.39
CA ARG A 654 -15.71 21.84 15.97
C ARG A 654 -15.76 21.77 17.48
N TYR A 655 -15.14 20.77 18.08
CA TYR A 655 -15.22 20.48 19.52
C TYR A 655 -13.86 20.57 20.21
N ALA A 656 -12.79 20.56 19.41
CA ALA A 656 -11.43 20.66 19.85
C ALA A 656 -10.60 21.40 18.78
N GLN A 657 -9.35 21.67 19.09
CA GLN A 657 -8.44 22.35 18.19
C GLN A 657 -8.29 21.62 16.85
N TYR A 658 -8.24 22.36 15.75
CA TYR A 658 -8.06 21.76 14.43
C TYR A 658 -6.68 21.11 14.30
N LEU A 659 -6.68 19.84 13.92
CA LEU A 659 -5.57 19.14 13.31
C LEU A 659 -6.17 18.18 12.27
N HIS A 660 -5.44 17.95 11.19
CA HIS A 660 -5.91 17.05 10.14
C HIS A 660 -6.22 15.65 10.69
N ALA A 661 -7.13 14.94 10.02
CA ALA A 661 -7.51 13.58 10.39
C ALA A 661 -6.35 12.57 10.25
N ASP A 662 -6.55 11.38 10.80
CA ASP A 662 -5.72 10.19 10.61
C ASP A 662 -4.34 10.33 11.24
N GLN A 663 -4.26 10.14 12.57
CA GLN A 663 -3.04 10.32 13.33
C GLN A 663 -2.15 9.08 13.26
N HIS A 664 -0.94 9.21 12.70
CA HIS A 664 -0.01 8.10 12.46
C HIS A 664 1.11 7.98 13.47
N SER A 665 1.58 9.12 13.99
CA SER A 665 2.71 9.10 14.94
C SER A 665 2.67 10.28 15.92
N VAL A 666 3.20 10.05 17.12
CA VAL A 666 3.36 11.04 18.18
C VAL A 666 4.76 10.94 18.75
N ILE A 667 5.60 11.93 18.52
CA ILE A 667 7.03 11.92 18.88
C ILE A 667 7.34 13.00 19.90
N PHE A 668 7.86 12.58 21.05
CA PHE A 668 8.36 13.49 22.08
C PHE A 668 9.79 13.95 21.82
N ASN A 669 10.09 15.21 22.11
CA ASN A 669 11.48 15.61 22.28
C ASN A 669 12.05 14.99 23.56
N LYS A 670 13.09 14.17 23.44
CA LYS A 670 13.69 13.46 24.59
C LYS A 670 14.32 14.41 25.62
N LYS A 671 14.80 15.60 25.20
CA LYS A 671 15.40 16.62 26.10
C LYS A 671 14.36 17.56 26.71
N ASP A 672 13.25 17.80 26.01
CA ASP A 672 12.13 18.64 26.44
C ASP A 672 10.79 17.98 26.04
N PRO A 673 10.28 17.05 26.86
CA PRO A 673 9.06 16.32 26.52
C PRO A 673 7.77 17.14 26.47
N SER A 674 7.84 18.44 26.76
CA SER A 674 6.72 19.35 26.52
C SER A 674 6.51 19.65 25.03
N LYS A 675 7.52 19.39 24.21
CA LYS A 675 7.51 19.55 22.76
C LYS A 675 7.21 18.24 22.07
N ILE A 676 6.16 18.22 21.25
CA ILE A 676 5.63 17.00 20.63
C ILE A 676 5.36 17.25 19.16
N LEU A 677 5.78 16.33 18.30
CA LEU A 677 5.40 16.27 16.88
C LEU A 677 4.27 15.25 16.70
N ILE A 678 3.33 15.56 15.85
CA ILE A 678 2.20 14.69 15.49
C ILE A 678 2.14 14.59 13.97
N GLY A 679 2.28 13.37 13.43
CA GLY A 679 2.15 13.09 12.00
C GLY A 679 0.74 12.65 11.65
N ASN A 680 0.18 13.18 10.56
CA ASN A 680 -1.16 12.88 10.08
C ASN A 680 -1.26 13.01 8.54
N ASP A 681 -2.43 12.77 7.95
CA ASP A 681 -2.65 12.85 6.50
C ASP A 681 -2.60 14.27 5.92
N GLY A 682 -2.60 15.27 6.76
CA GLY A 682 -2.42 16.67 6.37
C GLY A 682 -1.07 17.27 6.76
N GLY A 683 -0.07 16.45 7.12
CA GLY A 683 1.29 16.86 7.42
C GLY A 683 1.66 16.77 8.90
N ILE A 684 2.13 17.85 9.49
CA ILE A 684 2.76 17.85 10.80
C ILE A 684 2.02 18.83 11.74
N GLY A 685 1.63 18.32 12.91
CA GLY A 685 1.23 19.10 14.07
C GLY A 685 2.39 19.27 15.04
N TYR A 686 2.54 20.46 15.60
CA TYR A 686 3.48 20.74 16.68
C TYR A 686 2.73 21.18 17.92
N LYS A 687 3.01 20.52 19.04
CA LYS A 687 2.37 20.78 20.33
C LYS A 687 3.38 21.25 21.35
N THR A 688 3.04 22.32 22.05
CA THR A 688 3.69 22.79 23.28
C THR A 688 2.74 22.68 24.48
N VAL A 689 3.08 23.30 25.60
CA VAL A 689 2.23 23.30 26.81
C VAL A 689 0.84 23.91 26.56
N GLY A 690 0.72 24.94 25.71
CA GLY A 690 -0.54 25.65 25.46
C GLY A 690 -1.18 25.36 24.10
N ASP A 691 -0.38 25.15 23.07
CA ASP A 691 -0.84 25.17 21.69
C ASP A 691 -0.53 23.89 20.94
N LEU A 692 -1.42 23.53 20.01
CA LEU A 692 -1.21 22.49 19.02
C LEU A 692 -1.55 23.08 17.66
N LEU A 693 -0.56 23.28 16.80
CA LEU A 693 -0.71 23.99 15.54
C LEU A 693 -0.07 23.22 14.37
N PRO A 694 -0.66 23.26 13.17
CA PRO A 694 0.00 22.74 11.95
C PRO A 694 1.32 23.48 11.68
N ARG A 695 2.28 22.74 11.11
CA ARG A 695 3.63 23.24 10.75
C ARG A 695 4.03 22.73 9.36
N ASN A 696 3.33 23.20 8.34
CA ASN A 696 3.42 22.68 6.98
C ASN A 696 4.10 23.63 5.98
N ASN A 697 4.66 24.77 6.42
CA ASN A 697 5.19 25.77 5.49
C ASN A 697 6.27 25.21 4.56
N LYS A 698 5.93 25.03 3.28
CA LYS A 698 6.73 24.38 2.23
C LYS A 698 7.05 22.89 2.47
N PHE A 699 6.26 22.19 3.26
CA PHE A 699 6.34 20.73 3.38
C PHE A 699 5.59 20.06 2.21
N HIS A 700 6.22 19.99 1.06
CA HIS A 700 5.62 19.60 -0.22
C HIS A 700 5.40 18.09 -0.34
N THR A 701 4.43 17.57 0.39
CA THR A 701 4.07 16.14 0.43
C THR A 701 2.63 15.86 0.04
N ALA A 702 1.86 16.88 -0.37
CA ALA A 702 0.49 16.71 -0.83
C ALA A 702 0.43 15.88 -2.13
N GLN A 703 -0.54 14.96 -2.23
CA GLN A 703 -0.73 14.07 -3.38
C GLN A 703 -1.92 14.54 -4.22
N TYR A 704 -1.64 15.08 -5.41
CA TYR A 704 -2.67 15.52 -6.33
C TYR A 704 -3.17 14.36 -7.21
N TYR A 705 -4.48 14.17 -7.26
CA TYR A 705 -5.15 13.31 -8.23
C TYR A 705 -5.37 14.00 -9.57
N THR A 706 -5.73 15.30 -9.53
CA THR A 706 -6.00 16.10 -10.72
C THR A 706 -5.47 17.51 -10.53
N VAL A 707 -5.15 18.15 -11.65
CA VAL A 707 -4.75 19.56 -11.70
C VAL A 707 -5.47 20.28 -12.84
N ALA A 708 -5.75 21.55 -12.63
CA ALA A 708 -6.32 22.43 -13.63
C ALA A 708 -5.64 23.81 -13.59
N VAL A 709 -5.52 24.43 -14.74
CA VAL A 709 -4.98 25.79 -14.89
C VAL A 709 -6.07 26.68 -15.46
N ALA A 710 -6.26 27.85 -14.89
CA ALA A 710 -7.18 28.83 -15.42
C ALA A 710 -6.69 29.36 -16.79
N PRO A 711 -7.57 29.68 -17.72
CA PRO A 711 -7.17 30.33 -18.97
C PRO A 711 -6.41 31.63 -18.72
N LEU A 712 -5.36 31.85 -19.49
CA LEU A 712 -4.54 33.05 -19.41
C LEU A 712 -5.38 34.33 -19.52
N GLY A 713 -5.19 35.25 -18.59
CA GLY A 713 -5.91 36.53 -18.54
C GLY A 713 -7.37 36.42 -18.08
N MET A 714 -7.78 35.29 -17.49
CA MET A 714 -9.12 35.12 -16.93
C MET A 714 -9.35 36.06 -15.73
N PHE A 715 -8.31 36.34 -14.95
CA PHE A 715 -8.38 37.09 -13.72
C PHE A 715 -7.59 38.42 -13.73
N ASP A 716 -7.08 38.86 -14.88
CA ASP A 716 -6.24 40.07 -14.99
C ASP A 716 -6.89 41.33 -14.42
N ASP A 717 -8.17 41.51 -14.70
CA ASP A 717 -8.96 42.70 -14.25
C ASP A 717 -10.06 42.31 -13.25
N TYR A 718 -9.95 41.18 -12.58
CA TYR A 718 -11.00 40.66 -11.73
C TYR A 718 -10.50 40.33 -10.34
N THR A 719 -11.18 40.86 -9.33
CA THR A 719 -10.95 40.50 -7.94
C THR A 719 -12.05 39.60 -7.43
N THR A 720 -11.68 38.43 -6.91
CA THR A 720 -12.60 37.53 -6.22
C THR A 720 -11.94 36.93 -5.00
N ILE A 721 -12.75 36.56 -4.02
CA ILE A 721 -12.30 35.87 -2.82
C ILE A 721 -12.85 34.48 -2.84
N VAL A 722 -11.96 33.49 -2.77
CA VAL A 722 -12.32 32.09 -2.57
C VAL A 722 -12.16 31.78 -1.08
N SER A 723 -13.25 31.42 -0.43
CA SER A 723 -13.25 31.07 0.99
C SER A 723 -13.08 29.56 1.17
N GLY A 724 -12.15 29.18 2.04
CA GLY A 724 -12.02 27.82 2.55
C GLY A 724 -13.04 27.51 3.66
N PHE A 725 -12.86 26.36 4.31
CA PHE A 725 -13.69 25.97 5.45
C PHE A 725 -13.30 26.74 6.72
N ASP A 726 -14.31 27.06 7.52
CA ASP A 726 -14.06 27.58 8.86
C ASP A 726 -13.39 26.51 9.73
N LYS A 727 -12.28 26.87 10.35
CA LYS A 727 -11.51 26.02 11.24
C LYS A 727 -11.26 26.73 12.57
N LEU A 728 -11.41 26.02 13.69
CA LEU A 728 -11.01 26.54 14.99
C LEU A 728 -9.50 26.46 15.13
N VAL A 729 -8.86 27.59 15.34
CA VAL A 729 -7.39 27.71 15.52
C VAL A 729 -7.11 28.28 16.90
N GLY A 730 -6.15 27.71 17.62
CA GLY A 730 -5.75 28.12 18.96
C GLY A 730 -6.10 27.10 20.05
N SER A 731 -5.82 27.42 21.30
CA SER A 731 -6.17 26.56 22.43
C SER A 731 -7.68 26.54 22.65
N TRP A 732 -8.26 25.36 22.75
CA TRP A 732 -9.67 25.18 23.04
C TRP A 732 -9.92 25.34 24.55
N ASP A 733 -10.69 26.35 24.92
CA ASP A 733 -11.22 26.55 26.26
C ASP A 733 -12.73 26.71 26.15
N SER A 734 -13.49 25.89 26.83
CA SER A 734 -14.95 25.90 26.82
C SER A 734 -15.57 27.22 27.36
N THR A 735 -14.77 28.10 27.92
CA THR A 735 -15.18 29.37 28.52
C THR A 735 -14.88 30.61 27.68
N THR A 736 -14.07 30.49 26.61
CA THR A 736 -13.69 31.59 25.73
C THR A 736 -14.38 31.51 24.37
N GLU A 737 -14.73 32.67 23.78
CA GLU A 737 -15.16 32.73 22.39
C GLU A 737 -14.06 32.16 21.50
N GLN A 738 -14.41 31.13 20.77
CA GLN A 738 -13.46 30.44 19.90
C GLN A 738 -13.20 31.27 18.66
N THR A 739 -11.92 31.47 18.34
CA THR A 739 -11.56 32.13 17.09
C THR A 739 -11.80 31.18 15.93
N VAL A 740 -12.78 31.50 15.09
CA VAL A 740 -13.03 30.81 13.83
C VAL A 740 -12.11 31.42 12.77
N TYR A 741 -11.25 30.60 12.20
CA TYR A 741 -10.39 31.01 11.09
C TYR A 741 -11.02 30.53 9.78
N THR A 742 -11.42 31.48 8.93
CA THR A 742 -11.80 31.21 7.53
C THR A 742 -10.62 31.59 6.66
N LYS A 743 -10.02 30.61 6.02
CA LYS A 743 -8.95 30.88 5.06
C LYS A 743 -9.55 31.43 3.77
N GLU A 744 -8.98 32.50 3.28
CA GLU A 744 -9.40 33.14 2.04
C GLU A 744 -8.21 33.29 1.09
N THR A 745 -8.44 33.05 -0.17
CA THR A 745 -7.49 33.36 -1.25
C THR A 745 -8.10 34.45 -2.12
N THR A 746 -7.43 35.59 -2.21
CA THR A 746 -7.80 36.66 -3.10
C THR A 746 -7.15 36.49 -4.44
N ILE A 747 -7.95 36.36 -5.49
CA ILE A 747 -7.49 36.32 -6.88
C ILE A 747 -7.65 37.74 -7.44
N ASN A 748 -6.53 38.44 -7.66
CA ASN A 748 -6.53 39.80 -8.16
C ASN A 748 -5.32 40.06 -9.04
N GLY A 749 -5.53 40.27 -10.33
CA GLY A 749 -4.44 40.56 -11.28
C GLY A 749 -3.44 39.43 -11.48
N HIS A 750 -3.78 38.22 -11.07
CA HIS A 750 -2.91 37.07 -11.22
C HIS A 750 -3.06 36.44 -12.61
N THR A 751 -1.94 36.20 -13.27
CA THR A 751 -1.90 35.55 -14.59
C THR A 751 -2.00 34.02 -14.46
N ASP A 752 -1.46 33.47 -13.38
CA ASP A 752 -1.38 32.04 -13.14
C ASP A 752 -2.24 31.64 -11.92
N VAL A 753 -3.37 31.03 -12.19
CA VAL A 753 -4.27 30.47 -11.18
C VAL A 753 -4.42 28.96 -11.41
N PHE A 754 -4.15 28.19 -10.38
CA PHE A 754 -4.17 26.74 -10.40
C PHE A 754 -5.20 26.20 -9.42
N ALA A 755 -5.75 25.05 -9.72
CA ALA A 755 -6.56 24.29 -8.78
C ALA A 755 -6.29 22.79 -8.96
N GLY A 756 -6.55 22.00 -7.92
CA GLY A 756 -6.39 20.56 -8.01
C GLY A 756 -7.06 19.84 -6.86
N GLY A 757 -7.49 18.62 -7.15
CA GLY A 757 -8.01 17.69 -6.16
C GLY A 757 -6.88 16.82 -5.59
N MET A 758 -6.89 16.65 -4.27
CA MET A 758 -5.84 15.96 -3.52
C MET A 758 -6.39 14.79 -2.72
N GLN A 759 -5.57 13.79 -2.52
CA GLN A 759 -5.86 12.72 -1.58
C GLN A 759 -5.98 13.30 -0.16
N ASP A 760 -7.06 12.97 0.55
CA ASP A 760 -7.39 13.33 1.93
C ASP A 760 -7.45 14.84 2.24
N ASN A 761 -6.98 15.71 1.32
CA ASN A 761 -6.84 17.14 1.51
C ASN A 761 -7.80 18.01 0.66
N GLY A 762 -8.85 17.38 0.11
CA GLY A 762 -9.90 18.09 -0.64
C GLY A 762 -9.43 18.67 -1.97
N THR A 763 -10.03 19.78 -2.34
CA THR A 763 -9.66 20.55 -3.54
C THR A 763 -9.12 21.92 -3.14
N SER A 764 -7.96 22.30 -3.67
CA SER A 764 -7.36 23.60 -3.39
C SER A 764 -7.25 24.48 -4.64
N ILE A 765 -7.26 25.80 -4.41
CA ILE A 765 -6.94 26.81 -5.40
C ILE A 765 -5.74 27.62 -4.95
N GLN A 766 -4.91 28.03 -5.88
CA GLN A 766 -3.70 28.82 -5.67
C GLN A 766 -3.60 29.90 -6.74
N ALA A 767 -3.21 31.10 -6.32
CA ALA A 767 -2.87 32.20 -7.23
C ALA A 767 -1.36 32.51 -7.08
N ASP A 768 -0.64 32.49 -8.19
CA ASP A 768 0.79 32.78 -8.17
C ASP A 768 1.06 34.26 -7.85
N ASN A 769 1.87 34.50 -6.86
CA ASN A 769 2.26 35.84 -6.39
C ASN A 769 3.65 36.29 -6.90
N ASN A 770 4.08 35.82 -8.06
CA ASN A 770 5.37 36.10 -8.73
C ASN A 770 6.62 35.44 -8.12
N ASN A 771 6.48 34.67 -7.03
CA ASN A 771 7.62 34.00 -6.38
C ASN A 771 7.65 32.49 -6.63
N GLY A 772 6.77 31.96 -7.47
CA GLY A 772 6.70 30.54 -7.82
C GLY A 772 5.94 29.68 -6.81
N PHE A 773 5.92 30.04 -5.53
CA PHE A 773 5.19 29.32 -4.50
C PHE A 773 4.06 30.16 -3.95
N SER A 774 2.88 29.56 -3.79
CA SER A 774 1.73 30.20 -3.18
C SER A 774 1.05 29.31 -2.14
N GLU A 775 0.33 29.92 -1.23
CA GLU A 775 -0.54 29.21 -0.32
C GLU A 775 -1.78 28.68 -1.05
N GLY A 776 -2.17 27.44 -0.77
CA GLY A 776 -3.41 26.85 -1.22
C GLY A 776 -4.57 27.20 -0.29
N ASN A 777 -5.74 27.42 -0.85
CA ASN A 777 -7.01 27.48 -0.13
C ASN A 777 -7.81 26.21 -0.44
N ASP A 778 -8.01 25.34 0.54
CA ASP A 778 -8.81 24.13 0.41
C ASP A 778 -10.31 24.45 0.60
N PHE A 779 -11.11 24.17 -0.40
CA PHE A 779 -12.57 24.38 -0.40
C PHE A 779 -13.38 23.09 -0.64
N GLY A 780 -12.71 21.96 -0.68
CA GLY A 780 -13.27 20.61 -0.63
C GLY A 780 -12.82 19.86 0.63
N SER A 781 -13.40 18.72 0.96
CA SER A 781 -13.00 17.88 2.09
C SER A 781 -12.89 16.41 1.66
N GLY A 782 -12.05 15.65 2.34
CA GLY A 782 -11.72 14.25 1.99
C GLY A 782 -10.94 14.18 0.68
N ASP A 783 -11.17 13.16 -0.14
CA ASP A 783 -10.52 13.03 -1.44
C ASP A 783 -11.08 14.03 -2.45
N GLY A 784 -10.31 14.99 -2.89
CA GLY A 784 -10.66 15.86 -4.01
C GLY A 784 -10.35 15.17 -5.33
N ALA A 785 -11.36 14.81 -6.13
CA ALA A 785 -11.14 14.08 -7.37
C ALA A 785 -11.00 14.99 -8.61
N GLY A 786 -12.09 15.29 -9.31
CA GLY A 786 -12.06 16.10 -10.52
C GLY A 786 -11.93 17.60 -10.22
N THR A 787 -11.17 18.31 -11.07
CA THR A 787 -11.07 19.78 -11.01
C THR A 787 -10.94 20.33 -12.42
N MET A 788 -11.78 21.31 -12.78
CA MET A 788 -11.79 21.93 -14.11
C MET A 788 -12.15 23.41 -14.00
N PHE A 789 -11.38 24.27 -14.67
CA PHE A 789 -11.77 25.67 -14.87
C PHE A 789 -12.67 25.84 -16.10
N SER A 790 -13.59 26.79 -16.02
CA SER A 790 -14.24 27.33 -17.23
C SER A 790 -13.18 27.84 -18.22
N GLN A 791 -13.37 27.56 -19.49
CA GLN A 791 -12.54 28.10 -20.56
C GLN A 791 -13.13 29.41 -21.13
N ASN A 792 -14.30 29.81 -20.62
CA ASN A 792 -14.95 31.07 -21.03
C ASN A 792 -14.59 32.19 -20.03
N LYS A 793 -13.78 33.15 -20.46
CA LYS A 793 -13.34 34.28 -19.64
C LYS A 793 -14.50 35.18 -19.12
N ASN A 794 -15.64 35.16 -19.79
CA ASN A 794 -16.82 35.91 -19.40
C ASN A 794 -17.71 35.14 -18.41
N ASN A 795 -17.43 33.85 -18.18
CA ASN A 795 -18.16 33.02 -17.22
C ASN A 795 -17.16 32.24 -16.37
N LYS A 796 -16.78 32.80 -15.24
CA LYS A 796 -15.66 32.36 -14.39
C LYS A 796 -16.15 31.42 -13.31
N TYR A 797 -15.79 30.14 -13.40
CA TYR A 797 -16.14 29.16 -12.41
C TYR A 797 -15.15 27.98 -12.41
N ILE A 798 -15.14 27.23 -11.30
CA ILE A 798 -14.43 25.96 -11.14
C ILE A 798 -15.46 24.86 -10.88
N VAL A 799 -15.33 23.76 -11.60
CA VAL A 799 -16.02 22.50 -11.29
C VAL A 799 -15.08 21.64 -10.46
N TYR A 800 -15.57 21.06 -9.39
CA TYR A 800 -14.82 20.13 -8.56
C TYR A 800 -15.75 19.10 -7.93
N ASN A 801 -15.23 17.94 -7.53
CA ASN A 801 -16.03 16.92 -6.88
C ASN A 801 -15.21 16.13 -5.83
N TYR A 802 -15.94 15.45 -4.97
CA TYR A 802 -15.44 14.32 -4.20
C TYR A 802 -15.29 13.12 -5.15
N VAL A 803 -14.98 11.93 -4.66
CA VAL A 803 -14.80 10.72 -5.49
C VAL A 803 -16.08 10.30 -6.24
N TYR A 804 -15.97 9.57 -7.33
CA TYR A 804 -17.06 9.17 -8.23
C TYR A 804 -17.77 10.40 -8.84
N ASN A 805 -19.09 10.33 -9.03
CA ASN A 805 -19.93 11.49 -9.32
C ASN A 805 -20.50 12.15 -8.05
N ASN A 806 -19.93 11.81 -6.91
CA ASN A 806 -20.39 12.27 -5.62
C ASN A 806 -20.03 13.73 -5.40
N SER A 807 -21.02 14.51 -4.97
CA SER A 807 -20.86 15.94 -4.63
C SER A 807 -20.15 16.74 -5.72
N VAL A 808 -20.51 16.55 -7.01
CA VAL A 808 -20.06 17.45 -8.07
C VAL A 808 -20.57 18.85 -7.76
N ARG A 809 -19.66 19.83 -7.70
CA ARG A 809 -19.92 21.20 -7.31
C ARG A 809 -19.34 22.18 -8.32
N VAL A 810 -19.99 23.34 -8.41
CA VAL A 810 -19.51 24.49 -9.18
C VAL A 810 -19.26 25.64 -8.23
N LEU A 811 -18.03 26.14 -8.18
CA LEU A 811 -17.69 27.37 -7.49
C LEU A 811 -17.78 28.52 -8.48
N ASN A 812 -18.82 29.35 -8.36
CA ASN A 812 -19.05 30.50 -9.23
C ASN A 812 -18.23 31.71 -8.75
N MET A 813 -17.48 32.29 -9.67
CA MET A 813 -16.63 33.43 -9.42
C MET A 813 -17.10 34.70 -10.17
N ASN A 814 -18.18 34.65 -10.95
CA ASN A 814 -18.71 35.82 -11.68
C ASN A 814 -19.48 36.76 -10.75
N ASN A 815 -20.23 36.18 -9.81
CA ASN A 815 -21.13 36.92 -8.93
C ASN A 815 -20.79 36.60 -7.49
N PRO A 816 -19.69 37.13 -6.94
CA PRO A 816 -19.40 36.98 -5.54
C PRO A 816 -20.54 37.61 -4.70
N GLY A 817 -20.74 37.12 -3.50
CA GLY A 817 -21.69 37.72 -2.56
C GLY A 817 -21.33 39.16 -2.21
N ASN A 818 -22.16 39.83 -1.44
CA ASN A 818 -21.92 41.24 -0.98
C ASN A 818 -20.60 41.38 -0.17
N ASP A 819 -20.07 40.27 0.32
CA ASP A 819 -18.80 40.13 1.03
C ASP A 819 -17.60 39.85 0.09
N GLY A 820 -17.79 39.87 -1.22
CA GLY A 820 -16.75 39.57 -2.23
C GLY A 820 -16.42 38.08 -2.40
N ARG A 821 -17.07 37.21 -1.62
CA ARG A 821 -16.73 35.77 -1.61
C ARG A 821 -17.45 35.00 -2.71
N SER A 822 -16.76 34.05 -3.33
CA SER A 822 -17.35 33.10 -4.28
C SER A 822 -18.40 32.19 -3.61
N ARG A 823 -19.39 31.78 -4.39
CA ARG A 823 -20.44 30.87 -3.95
C ARG A 823 -20.38 29.59 -4.73
N TRP A 824 -20.77 28.49 -4.07
CA TRP A 824 -20.78 27.16 -4.71
C TRP A 824 -22.17 26.55 -4.72
N TRP A 825 -22.41 25.70 -5.69
CA TRP A 825 -23.59 24.87 -5.83
C TRP A 825 -23.22 23.40 -5.92
N ARG A 826 -24.07 22.55 -5.43
CA ARG A 826 -23.95 21.12 -5.63
C ARG A 826 -24.89 20.68 -6.74
N ILE A 827 -24.36 19.94 -7.72
CA ILE A 827 -25.10 19.48 -8.89
C ILE A 827 -25.33 17.96 -8.91
N SER A 828 -24.69 17.21 -8.03
CA SER A 828 -24.98 15.78 -7.81
C SER A 828 -25.14 15.49 -6.33
N SER A 829 -25.76 14.36 -5.97
CA SER A 829 -25.99 13.97 -4.59
C SER A 829 -24.68 13.57 -3.88
N ASN A 830 -24.72 13.48 -2.54
CA ASN A 830 -23.58 12.98 -1.76
C ASN A 830 -23.44 11.44 -1.80
N ASP A 831 -24.40 10.75 -2.41
CA ASP A 831 -24.45 9.28 -2.48
C ASP A 831 -24.36 8.78 -3.93
N ASP A 832 -23.99 9.65 -4.89
CA ASP A 832 -23.82 9.28 -6.28
C ASP A 832 -22.47 8.59 -6.49
N ASN A 833 -22.49 7.27 -6.52
CA ASN A 833 -21.31 6.42 -6.70
C ASN A 833 -21.15 5.94 -8.16
N GLU A 834 -21.71 6.65 -9.14
CA GLU A 834 -21.47 6.37 -10.55
C GLU A 834 -20.04 6.75 -10.96
N GLY A 835 -19.47 5.98 -11.88
CA GLY A 835 -18.14 6.22 -12.45
C GLY A 835 -16.99 5.57 -11.68
N ASP A 836 -15.81 6.11 -11.86
CA ASP A 836 -14.58 5.66 -11.21
C ASP A 836 -14.30 6.42 -9.91
N PHE A 837 -13.41 5.90 -9.07
CA PHE A 837 -13.03 6.57 -7.82
C PHE A 837 -12.50 8.00 -8.12
N ILE A 838 -11.49 8.14 -8.95
CA ILE A 838 -11.10 9.43 -9.55
C ILE A 838 -11.78 9.50 -10.92
N ASN A 839 -12.95 10.11 -10.95
CA ASN A 839 -13.84 10.01 -12.08
C ASN A 839 -13.38 10.84 -13.28
N LYS A 840 -13.62 10.32 -14.48
CA LYS A 840 -13.32 11.03 -15.72
C LYS A 840 -14.43 12.02 -16.01
N GLN A 841 -14.04 13.28 -16.18
CA GLN A 841 -14.95 14.38 -16.46
C GLN A 841 -14.39 15.27 -17.58
N ALA A 842 -15.28 15.92 -18.32
CA ALA A 842 -14.95 16.95 -19.30
C ALA A 842 -15.96 18.08 -19.20
N LEU A 843 -15.49 19.31 -19.28
CA LEU A 843 -16.30 20.51 -19.21
C LEU A 843 -16.42 21.15 -20.57
N ASP A 844 -17.64 21.31 -21.07
CA ASP A 844 -17.95 22.18 -22.21
C ASP A 844 -18.38 23.55 -21.70
N SER A 845 -17.43 24.47 -21.67
CA SER A 845 -17.67 25.84 -21.18
C SER A 845 -18.53 26.70 -22.09
N ASN A 846 -18.68 26.32 -23.40
CA ASN A 846 -19.51 27.05 -24.34
C ASN A 846 -21.00 26.76 -24.13
N PHE A 847 -21.30 25.52 -23.71
CA PHE A 847 -22.68 25.07 -23.50
C PHE A 847 -23.05 24.93 -22.02
N GLY A 848 -22.11 25.16 -21.10
CA GLY A 848 -22.34 25.00 -19.68
C GLY A 848 -22.67 23.54 -19.30
N ILE A 849 -21.96 22.57 -19.88
CA ILE A 849 -22.25 21.15 -19.65
C ILE A 849 -21.03 20.44 -19.07
N ILE A 850 -21.27 19.66 -18.01
CA ILE A 850 -20.27 18.76 -17.45
C ILE A 850 -20.61 17.33 -17.89
N TYR A 851 -19.74 16.72 -18.66
CA TYR A 851 -19.80 15.32 -19.04
C TYR A 851 -18.99 14.50 -18.05
N SER A 852 -19.59 13.46 -17.48
CA SER A 852 -18.98 12.65 -16.42
C SER A 852 -19.19 11.17 -16.70
N ASN A 853 -18.17 10.35 -16.48
CA ASN A 853 -18.30 8.91 -16.58
C ASN A 853 -19.36 8.39 -15.58
N ALA A 854 -20.34 7.64 -16.07
CA ALA A 854 -21.39 7.02 -15.28
C ALA A 854 -21.26 5.49 -15.22
N GLY A 855 -20.10 4.96 -15.60
CA GLY A 855 -19.82 3.52 -15.60
C GLY A 855 -20.50 2.76 -16.74
N SER A 856 -20.02 1.56 -17.01
CA SER A 856 -20.63 0.62 -17.97
C SER A 856 -20.93 1.22 -19.35
N GLY A 857 -19.98 2.01 -19.89
CA GLY A 857 -20.13 2.63 -21.23
C GLY A 857 -21.19 3.72 -21.29
N LYS A 858 -21.36 4.48 -20.22
CA LYS A 858 -22.31 5.57 -20.12
C LYS A 858 -21.62 6.87 -19.71
N VAL A 859 -22.06 7.98 -20.27
CA VAL A 859 -21.66 9.33 -19.86
C VAL A 859 -22.90 10.08 -19.38
N ARG A 860 -22.83 10.65 -18.17
CA ARG A 860 -23.84 11.55 -17.63
C ARG A 860 -23.48 12.98 -18.00
N ALA A 861 -24.43 13.72 -18.53
CA ALA A 861 -24.31 15.14 -18.78
C ALA A 861 -25.13 15.91 -17.73
N TYR A 862 -24.50 16.88 -17.08
CA TYR A 862 -25.15 17.84 -16.17
C TYR A 862 -25.24 19.20 -16.89
N TYR A 863 -26.42 19.81 -16.90
CA TYR A 863 -26.68 21.06 -17.62
C TYR A 863 -27.63 21.95 -16.83
N ASN A 864 -27.86 23.19 -17.28
CA ASN A 864 -28.74 24.22 -16.65
C ASN A 864 -28.37 24.51 -15.18
N TRP A 865 -27.08 24.49 -14.86
CA TRP A 865 -26.58 24.76 -13.52
C TRP A 865 -26.08 26.20 -13.32
N ASP A 866 -26.12 27.03 -14.35
CA ASP A 866 -25.67 28.42 -14.37
C ASP A 866 -26.80 29.45 -14.08
N ASP A 867 -28.07 29.03 -14.06
CA ASP A 867 -29.26 29.87 -13.83
C ASP A 867 -29.59 30.13 -12.36
N PHE A 868 -28.69 29.78 -11.42
CA PHE A 868 -28.98 29.93 -10.01
C PHE A 868 -28.71 31.33 -9.47
N ALA A 869 -29.65 31.85 -8.68
CA ALA A 869 -29.49 33.10 -7.97
C ALA A 869 -28.31 33.04 -6.96
N PRO A 870 -27.51 34.10 -6.83
CA PRO A 870 -26.43 34.19 -5.86
C PRO A 870 -26.91 33.78 -4.46
N GLY A 871 -26.23 32.82 -3.82
CA GLY A 871 -26.54 32.39 -2.46
C GLY A 871 -27.54 31.23 -2.32
N SER A 872 -28.13 30.72 -3.39
CA SER A 872 -28.95 29.50 -3.32
C SER A 872 -28.06 28.25 -3.24
N GLN A 873 -28.29 27.41 -2.23
CA GLN A 873 -27.78 26.06 -2.21
C GLN A 873 -28.87 25.15 -2.77
N GLY A 874 -28.71 24.73 -4.03
CA GLY A 874 -29.69 23.85 -4.69
C GLY A 874 -29.04 22.61 -5.25
N GLU A 875 -29.80 21.54 -5.32
CA GLU A 875 -29.46 20.33 -6.07
C GLU A 875 -29.95 20.51 -7.51
N ILE A 876 -29.04 20.49 -8.46
CA ILE A 876 -29.42 20.51 -9.89
C ILE A 876 -29.75 19.09 -10.31
N LYS A 877 -30.92 18.91 -10.91
CA LYS A 877 -31.40 17.61 -11.38
C LYS A 877 -31.41 17.45 -12.89
N ASP A 878 -31.00 18.48 -13.61
CA ASP A 878 -31.05 18.44 -15.07
C ASP A 878 -29.88 17.62 -15.61
N THR A 879 -30.18 16.35 -15.87
CA THR A 879 -29.18 15.41 -16.40
C THR A 879 -29.79 14.53 -17.48
N TYR A 880 -28.94 14.07 -18.40
CA TYR A 880 -29.27 12.98 -19.33
C TYR A 880 -28.12 12.01 -19.45
N LEU A 881 -28.38 10.81 -19.95
CA LEU A 881 -27.39 9.78 -20.17
C LEU A 881 -27.12 9.58 -21.66
N ILE A 882 -25.85 9.58 -22.02
CA ILE A 882 -25.34 9.11 -23.30
C ILE A 882 -24.96 7.64 -23.09
N ASN A 883 -25.71 6.73 -23.66
CA ASN A 883 -25.60 5.28 -23.44
C ASN A 883 -24.93 4.59 -24.63
N ASN A 884 -24.66 3.28 -24.49
CA ASN A 884 -24.19 2.38 -25.56
C ASN A 884 -22.84 2.77 -26.15
N LEU A 885 -21.91 3.15 -25.30
CA LEU A 885 -20.54 3.48 -25.69
C LEU A 885 -19.56 2.29 -25.48
N GLY A 886 -20.09 1.10 -25.33
CA GLY A 886 -19.27 -0.11 -25.17
C GLY A 886 -18.89 -0.40 -23.70
N SER A 887 -17.61 -0.44 -23.41
CA SER A 887 -17.07 -0.75 -22.09
C SER A 887 -16.88 0.50 -21.21
N ASN A 888 -16.18 0.38 -20.08
CA ASN A 888 -15.94 1.51 -19.17
C ASN A 888 -15.21 2.66 -19.85
N ILE A 889 -15.52 3.86 -19.39
CA ILE A 889 -14.92 5.10 -19.94
C ILE A 889 -13.55 5.33 -19.27
N SER A 890 -12.52 5.39 -20.09
CA SER A 890 -11.14 5.65 -19.61
C SER A 890 -10.69 7.11 -19.87
N ALA A 891 -11.31 7.79 -20.81
CA ALA A 891 -10.99 9.18 -21.13
C ALA A 891 -12.23 9.94 -21.64
N LEU A 892 -12.31 11.22 -21.31
CA LEU A 892 -13.32 12.16 -21.80
C LEU A 892 -12.64 13.46 -22.18
N THR A 893 -13.00 14.04 -23.33
CA THR A 893 -12.60 15.40 -23.71
C THR A 893 -13.63 16.02 -24.65
N VAL A 894 -13.78 17.33 -24.54
CA VAL A 894 -14.64 18.13 -25.43
C VAL A 894 -13.78 18.82 -26.47
N SER A 895 -14.24 18.87 -27.71
CA SER A 895 -13.57 19.64 -28.76
C SER A 895 -13.54 21.13 -28.41
N PRO A 896 -12.38 21.76 -28.32
CA PRO A 896 -12.31 23.20 -28.07
C PRO A 896 -12.60 24.05 -29.33
N PHE A 897 -12.71 23.43 -30.50
CA PHE A 897 -12.81 24.12 -31.80
C PHE A 897 -14.24 24.27 -32.29
N GLU A 898 -15.18 23.51 -31.77
CA GLU A 898 -16.57 23.50 -32.23
C GLU A 898 -17.44 24.31 -31.27
N ILE A 899 -17.78 25.53 -31.65
CA ILE A 899 -18.56 26.47 -30.85
C ILE A 899 -20.07 26.48 -31.15
N GLN A 900 -20.51 25.82 -32.20
CA GLN A 900 -21.93 25.76 -32.60
C GLN A 900 -22.64 24.51 -32.09
N SER A 901 -21.89 23.47 -31.78
CA SER A 901 -22.39 22.22 -31.20
C SER A 901 -21.33 21.60 -30.34
N SER A 902 -21.73 20.99 -29.19
CA SER A 902 -20.80 20.25 -28.36
C SER A 902 -20.37 18.95 -29.05
N THR A 903 -19.08 18.76 -29.20
CA THR A 903 -18.52 17.52 -29.71
C THR A 903 -17.68 16.89 -28.60
N LEU A 904 -18.11 15.70 -28.15
CA LEU A 904 -17.47 14.94 -27.08
C LEU A 904 -16.72 13.73 -27.65
N TYR A 905 -15.47 13.56 -27.26
CA TYR A 905 -14.69 12.36 -27.53
C TYR A 905 -14.63 11.48 -26.26
N VAL A 906 -14.88 10.20 -26.45
CA VAL A 906 -14.94 9.21 -25.35
C VAL A 906 -14.04 8.03 -25.67
N GLY A 907 -13.00 7.84 -24.88
CA GLY A 907 -12.14 6.66 -24.91
C GLY A 907 -12.60 5.61 -23.91
N ASN A 908 -12.50 4.34 -24.26
CA ASN A 908 -12.89 3.21 -23.45
C ASN A 908 -11.69 2.37 -23.04
N ASP A 909 -11.85 1.59 -21.96
CA ASP A 909 -10.84 0.65 -21.47
C ASP A 909 -10.49 -0.49 -22.43
N ASN A 910 -11.36 -0.77 -23.42
CA ASN A 910 -11.12 -1.75 -24.49
C ASN A 910 -10.46 -1.17 -25.76
N GLY A 911 -10.01 0.10 -25.70
CA GLY A 911 -9.35 0.79 -26.80
C GLY A 911 -10.30 1.39 -27.86
N ALA A 912 -11.62 1.35 -27.64
CA ALA A 912 -12.56 2.02 -28.53
C ALA A 912 -12.55 3.55 -28.31
N LEU A 913 -12.63 4.31 -29.38
CA LEU A 913 -12.79 5.77 -29.37
C LEU A 913 -14.10 6.14 -30.04
N TRP A 914 -14.89 6.95 -29.35
CA TRP A 914 -16.17 7.45 -29.85
C TRP A 914 -16.11 8.96 -30.06
N LYS A 915 -16.71 9.42 -31.16
CA LYS A 915 -17.05 10.83 -31.39
C LYS A 915 -18.56 11.00 -31.26
N ILE A 916 -18.98 11.96 -30.45
CA ILE A 916 -20.39 12.27 -30.23
C ILE A 916 -20.59 13.71 -30.62
N THR A 917 -21.34 13.93 -31.67
CA THR A 917 -21.68 15.28 -32.16
C THR A 917 -23.05 15.67 -31.64
N ASN A 918 -23.31 16.96 -31.49
CA ASN A 918 -24.50 17.51 -30.81
C ASN A 918 -24.72 16.90 -29.46
N ALA A 919 -23.63 16.66 -28.73
CA ALA A 919 -23.64 15.98 -27.42
C ALA A 919 -24.51 16.73 -26.39
N GLN A 920 -24.72 18.04 -26.56
CA GLN A 920 -25.60 18.87 -25.74
C GLN A 920 -27.10 18.57 -25.92
N ASN A 921 -27.49 17.83 -26.92
CA ASN A 921 -28.90 17.58 -27.21
C ASN A 921 -29.18 16.06 -27.25
N PRO A 922 -29.86 15.48 -26.26
CA PRO A 922 -30.08 14.03 -26.15
C PRO A 922 -30.94 13.47 -27.32
N THR A 923 -31.69 14.30 -28.03
CA THR A 923 -32.57 13.86 -29.14
C THR A 923 -31.91 13.89 -30.51
N THR A 924 -30.88 14.75 -30.71
CA THR A 924 -30.22 14.94 -32.01
C THR A 924 -28.76 14.53 -32.02
N GLN A 925 -28.22 14.08 -30.89
CA GLN A 925 -26.84 13.61 -30.82
C GLN A 925 -26.59 12.40 -31.74
N THR A 926 -25.43 12.38 -32.38
CA THR A 926 -24.98 11.23 -33.16
C THR A 926 -23.72 10.64 -32.54
N LYS A 927 -23.56 9.33 -32.67
CA LYS A 927 -22.42 8.58 -32.08
C LYS A 927 -21.73 7.82 -33.21
N GLU A 928 -20.46 8.04 -33.33
CA GLU A 928 -19.59 7.39 -34.29
C GLU A 928 -18.42 6.77 -33.59
N GLN A 929 -18.15 5.48 -33.82
CA GLN A 929 -16.95 4.86 -33.34
C GLN A 929 -15.83 5.10 -34.35
N ILE A 930 -14.79 5.80 -33.91
CA ILE A 930 -13.62 6.09 -34.74
C ILE A 930 -12.80 4.81 -34.88
N ARG A 931 -12.42 4.48 -36.09
CA ARG A 931 -11.56 3.36 -36.43
C ARG A 931 -10.11 3.79 -36.46
N TRP A 932 -9.24 3.04 -35.80
CA TRP A 932 -7.81 3.35 -35.77
C TRP A 932 -7.08 3.11 -37.08
N ASP A 933 -7.69 2.32 -37.99
CA ASP A 933 -7.18 2.06 -39.32
C ASP A 933 -7.49 3.19 -40.33
N GLU A 934 -8.23 4.22 -39.92
CA GLU A 934 -8.54 5.40 -40.70
C GLU A 934 -7.58 6.60 -40.47
N PHE A 935 -6.60 6.42 -39.55
CA PHE A 935 -5.51 7.34 -39.28
C PHE A 935 -4.22 6.82 -39.94
#